data_22ce5c52f9714722b1474987bbf3678c
#
_entry.id   22ce5c52f9714722b1474987bbf3678c
#
_cell.length_a   1.000
_cell.length_b   1.000
_cell.length_c   1.000
_cell.angle_alpha   90.00
_cell.angle_beta   90.00
_cell.angle_gamma   90.00
#
_symmetry.space_group_name_H-M   'P 1'
#
loop_
_entity.id
_entity.type
_entity.pdbx_description
1 polymer ?
#
loop_
_entity_poly.entity_id
_entity_poly.type
_entity_poly.pdbx_seq_one_letter_code
_entity_poly.pdbx_strand_id
1 'polypeptide(L)'
;LFEFCYNVCLLWKSCCIIEVFLLYDFVYYNHVIKPALVGLAGPWISGGIEFNWPQHHRPTTYMPVDHLIQEHEDGSKTLLVHDVDQMYGTKGIAAFTLYPGKAYIEIRGQLYNRTPLPQTFLWWANPAVPVNDHTQSIFPPDVHSVYDHGKRAVSRFPIAKGVYYKHDYSEGVDISRYKNIPVPTSYMAETSNYDFVGGYDYGKEAGLLHVADHHISPGKKQWTWGCGEFGQAWDRNLTDEDGPYIELMTGVYTENQPDFTWLKPFEEKTFKQYFMPYKKVGAVKNATIHAVLNAEIRKDGANVTVYGTEKYNSAEIVITNAGKEVYRKSTVLSPVDIFEENVVFECEKPQDVTVNVYADGKLLVTYQPEEEKIPKLAEPAEAAKEPEEIMTNEELLLTAQHIEQHRHATYLPDPYYLEGLKRDPGDSRINDAYGMLLFRRGNFTEAEKHFRTAVKRLTWRSPNPYTSEPYYNLGLALYMQGKMEEAYDAFYKATWSNEQQEMSFYYLAVIEAQIGNYEEALELVEKGLIKNLHNIKARGLKAILLRKLGRISEVKNWLDENLKVDAFDYISLAEFAEIGEEREAHLEYMNCLMRDFQENYLQAARDYAEAGCSQEAVAILEQCTKEYPMLAYYKGYYLKKMGETEACMEAYQKAEQYSPLYCFPNKLEDIMVLEDAISMNGKGAKAYYYLGNLYYDKLAFEKATELWEKSVELDDNYPTVHRNLALAYYNKQNDPQKAKAELEKAFALDETDARVFLELDQLYKKLGVSFEERLKNYEKHLDIISDRDDVMLEYVTLYNLLGKFEKAYETIMNHTFRPWEGAEGRISTQYKVALVEM
;
A
#
# COMPACT_ATOMS: atom_id res chain seq x y z
N LEU A 1 -1.10 10.46 16.20
CA LEU A 1 0.24 9.84 16.29
C LEU A 1 0.99 10.29 17.54
N PHE A 2 1.00 11.57 17.91
CA PHE A 2 1.67 12.07 19.13
C PHE A 2 1.04 11.50 20.42
N GLU A 3 -0.29 11.48 20.53
CA GLU A 3 -1.00 10.80 21.61
C GLU A 3 -0.81 9.28 21.56
N PHE A 4 -0.66 8.71 20.38
CA PHE A 4 -0.42 7.30 20.17
C PHE A 4 0.97 6.90 20.66
N CYS A 5 2.04 7.58 20.28
CA CYS A 5 3.37 7.36 20.84
C CYS A 5 3.41 7.58 22.35
N TYR A 6 2.70 8.59 22.86
CA TYR A 6 2.62 8.89 24.29
C TYR A 6 1.82 7.82 25.05
N ASN A 7 0.70 7.35 24.52
CA ASN A 7 -0.11 6.28 25.14
C ASN A 7 0.51 4.90 24.98
N VAL A 8 1.19 4.60 23.87
CA VAL A 8 2.03 3.39 23.76
C VAL A 8 3.21 3.47 24.71
N CYS A 9 3.87 4.61 24.87
CA CYS A 9 4.89 4.82 25.89
C CYS A 9 4.34 4.72 27.33
N LEU A 10 3.11 5.18 27.61
CA LEU A 10 2.47 5.01 28.92
C LEU A 10 2.05 3.57 29.19
N LEU A 11 1.58 2.84 28.16
CA LEU A 11 1.34 1.40 28.22
C LEU A 11 2.65 0.61 28.44
N TRP A 12 3.75 1.08 27.86
CA TRP A 12 5.09 0.55 28.10
C TRP A 12 5.53 0.70 29.57
N LYS A 13 5.14 1.74 30.27
CA LYS A 13 5.50 1.92 31.70
C LYS A 13 4.93 0.86 32.65
N SER A 14 3.96 0.08 32.25
CA SER A 14 3.40 -1.01 33.05
C SER A 14 3.84 -2.41 32.65
N CYS A 15 4.75 -2.58 31.69
CA CYS A 15 5.20 -3.88 31.22
C CYS A 15 6.66 -4.14 31.58
N CYS A 16 7.02 -5.38 31.95
CA CYS A 16 8.40 -5.81 32.28
C CYS A 16 9.44 -5.57 31.17
N ILE A 17 9.00 -5.21 29.97
CA ILE A 17 9.86 -4.79 28.84
C ILE A 17 10.67 -3.55 29.21
N ILE A 18 10.12 -2.66 30.05
CA ILE A 18 10.75 -1.37 30.40
C ILE A 18 11.94 -1.52 31.34
N GLU A 19 11.88 -2.41 32.32
CA GLU A 19 13.01 -2.55 33.29
C GLU A 19 14.29 -3.07 32.64
N VAL A 20 14.16 -3.78 31.49
CA VAL A 20 15.26 -4.41 30.78
C VAL A 20 15.84 -3.54 29.66
N PHE A 21 15.04 -2.62 29.10
CA PHE A 21 15.36 -1.91 27.86
C PHE A 21 15.33 -0.37 27.95
N LEU A 22 15.32 0.19 29.16
CA LEU A 22 15.21 1.65 29.42
C LEU A 22 16.29 2.56 28.79
N LEU A 23 17.21 2.00 27.97
CA LEU A 23 18.32 2.73 27.38
C LEU A 23 18.49 2.56 25.86
N TYR A 24 17.51 1.94 25.14
CA TYR A 24 17.65 1.68 23.72
C TYR A 24 16.30 1.66 22.99
N ASP A 25 16.14 2.54 22.01
CA ASP A 25 15.00 2.54 21.11
C ASP A 25 15.20 1.46 20.03
N PHE A 26 14.50 0.33 20.15
CA PHE A 26 14.58 -0.79 19.20
C PHE A 26 13.93 -0.44 17.86
N VAL A 27 12.85 0.33 17.90
CA VAL A 27 12.27 0.97 16.73
C VAL A 27 12.75 2.41 16.71
N TYR A 28 13.34 2.83 15.61
CA TYR A 28 13.88 4.17 15.44
C TYR A 28 12.79 5.22 15.68
N TYR A 29 13.01 6.04 16.69
CA TYR A 29 12.13 7.15 17.03
C TYR A 29 12.70 8.44 16.47
N ASN A 30 11.99 9.04 15.49
CA ASN A 30 12.34 10.34 14.94
C ASN A 30 11.69 11.42 15.80
N HIS A 31 12.50 12.25 16.49
CA HIS A 31 12.01 13.32 17.38
C HIS A 31 11.41 14.51 16.63
N VAL A 32 11.57 14.57 15.30
CA VAL A 32 11.01 15.60 14.44
C VAL A 32 10.22 14.98 13.28
N ILE A 33 9.18 15.67 12.83
CA ILE A 33 8.42 15.28 11.64
C ILE A 33 8.94 16.11 10.46
N LYS A 34 9.71 15.47 9.58
CA LYS A 34 10.24 16.08 8.35
C LYS A 34 9.72 15.31 7.14
N PRO A 35 8.63 15.75 6.50
CA PRO A 35 8.15 15.13 5.27
C PRO A 35 9.18 15.26 4.14
N ALA A 36 9.37 14.20 3.38
CA ALA A 36 10.25 14.16 2.22
C ALA A 36 9.52 13.56 1.02
N LEU A 37 9.99 13.84 -0.20
CA LEU A 37 9.51 13.20 -1.42
C LEU A 37 10.42 12.03 -1.78
N VAL A 38 9.82 10.85 -1.92
CA VAL A 38 10.51 9.63 -2.33
C VAL A 38 10.09 9.29 -3.76
N GLY A 39 10.85 9.75 -4.72
CA GLY A 39 10.68 9.49 -6.15
C GLY A 39 9.24 9.61 -6.64
N LEU A 40 8.76 8.58 -7.36
CA LEU A 40 7.38 8.49 -7.84
C LEU A 40 6.38 8.02 -6.77
N ALA A 41 6.87 7.58 -5.60
CA ALA A 41 6.03 7.04 -4.54
C ALA A 41 5.29 8.14 -3.73
N GLY A 42 5.78 9.37 -3.77
CA GLY A 42 5.13 10.53 -3.15
C GLY A 42 5.71 10.92 -1.79
N PRO A 43 4.94 11.67 -0.98
CA PRO A 43 5.39 12.17 0.31
C PRO A 43 5.50 11.04 1.35
N TRP A 44 6.50 11.17 2.23
CA TRP A 44 6.85 10.18 3.23
C TRP A 44 7.53 10.83 4.44
N ILE A 45 7.44 10.19 5.59
CA ILE A 45 8.17 10.53 6.82
C ILE A 45 8.96 9.31 7.31
N SER A 46 10.12 9.55 7.90
CA SER A 46 10.99 8.49 8.43
C SER A 46 10.65 8.11 9.86
N GLY A 47 11.08 6.90 10.24
CA GLY A 47 10.98 6.36 11.61
C GLY A 47 9.69 5.58 11.88
N GLY A 48 9.62 4.96 13.05
CA GLY A 48 8.49 4.13 13.43
C GLY A 48 8.36 2.85 12.64
N ILE A 49 7.13 2.44 12.38
CA ILE A 49 6.79 1.27 11.56
C ILE A 49 5.88 1.74 10.43
N GLU A 50 6.38 1.66 9.20
CA GLU A 50 5.57 1.92 8.02
C GLU A 50 5.00 0.62 7.46
N PHE A 51 3.72 0.63 7.07
CA PHE A 51 3.11 -0.45 6.32
C PHE A 51 2.96 -0.04 4.87
N ASN A 52 3.72 -0.65 3.96
CA ASN A 52 3.51 -0.51 2.53
C ASN A 52 2.27 -1.31 2.14
N TRP A 53 1.11 -0.66 2.21
CA TRP A 53 -0.19 -1.25 1.91
C TRP A 53 -1.15 -0.21 1.30
N PRO A 54 -1.95 -0.53 0.27
CA PRO A 54 -1.90 -1.72 -0.59
C PRO A 54 -0.78 -1.71 -1.62
N GLN A 55 0.02 -0.69 -1.62
CA GLN A 55 1.25 -0.51 -2.41
C GLN A 55 2.24 0.35 -1.62
N HIS A 56 3.37 0.76 -2.23
CA HIS A 56 4.43 1.59 -1.63
C HIS A 56 3.93 2.80 -0.82
N HIS A 57 4.82 3.70 -0.46
CA HIS A 57 4.56 4.91 0.32
C HIS A 57 3.30 5.66 -0.11
N ARG A 58 2.50 6.08 0.86
CA ARG A 58 1.20 6.72 0.62
C ARG A 58 0.99 7.87 1.59
N PRO A 59 0.11 8.83 1.26
CA PRO A 59 -0.22 9.94 2.17
C PRO A 59 -0.69 9.47 3.54
N THR A 60 -1.38 8.33 3.64
CA THR A 60 -1.84 7.74 4.91
C THR A 60 -0.71 7.32 5.84
N THR A 61 0.53 7.21 5.35
CA THR A 61 1.72 6.99 6.18
C THR A 61 1.87 8.03 7.30
N TYR A 62 1.44 9.27 7.08
CA TYR A 62 1.51 10.36 8.05
C TYR A 62 0.19 11.11 8.27
N MET A 63 -0.87 10.77 7.53
CA MET A 63 -2.19 11.33 7.76
C MET A 63 -2.87 10.65 8.96
N PRO A 64 -3.81 11.32 9.65
CA PRO A 64 -4.62 10.68 10.67
C PRO A 64 -5.38 9.46 10.12
N VAL A 65 -5.40 8.38 10.88
CA VAL A 65 -6.15 7.15 10.58
C VAL A 65 -7.21 6.88 11.65
N ASP A 66 -8.20 6.07 11.31
CA ASP A 66 -9.20 5.62 12.28
C ASP A 66 -8.51 4.69 13.28
N HIS A 67 -8.84 4.81 14.56
CA HIS A 67 -8.19 3.99 15.59
C HIS A 67 -9.13 3.66 16.74
N LEU A 68 -8.84 2.55 17.41
CA LEU A 68 -9.56 2.05 18.57
C LEU A 68 -8.62 1.27 19.50
N ILE A 69 -8.74 1.48 20.81
CA ILE A 69 -8.03 0.68 21.82
C ILE A 69 -9.00 -0.33 22.43
N GLN A 70 -8.60 -1.60 22.43
CA GLN A 70 -9.34 -2.69 23.08
C GLN A 70 -8.53 -3.24 24.26
N GLU A 71 -9.19 -3.43 25.38
CA GLU A 71 -8.63 -4.10 26.55
C GLU A 71 -9.25 -5.49 26.68
N HIS A 72 -8.42 -6.50 26.93
CA HIS A 72 -8.83 -7.90 26.99
C HIS A 72 -8.78 -8.44 28.44
N GLU A 73 -9.56 -9.49 28.70
CA GLU A 73 -9.68 -10.11 30.04
C GLU A 73 -8.34 -10.68 30.57
N ASP A 74 -7.43 -11.06 29.68
CA ASP A 74 -6.07 -11.55 30.04
C ASP A 74 -5.10 -10.41 30.37
N GLY A 75 -5.57 -9.16 30.36
CA GLY A 75 -4.79 -7.95 30.60
C GLY A 75 -4.00 -7.47 29.38
N SER A 76 -4.12 -8.14 28.25
CA SER A 76 -3.54 -7.64 27.00
C SER A 76 -4.32 -6.45 26.47
N LYS A 77 -3.64 -5.58 25.72
CA LYS A 77 -4.24 -4.39 25.10
C LYS A 77 -3.87 -4.36 23.63
N THR A 78 -4.88 -4.09 22.81
CA THR A 78 -4.72 -4.00 21.35
C THR A 78 -5.07 -2.60 20.87
N LEU A 79 -4.18 -1.97 20.14
CA LEU A 79 -4.50 -0.81 19.34
C LEU A 79 -4.81 -1.26 17.92
N LEU A 80 -5.99 -0.94 17.44
CA LEU A 80 -6.42 -1.09 16.06
C LEU A 80 -6.20 0.23 15.31
N VAL A 81 -5.60 0.19 14.15
CA VAL A 81 -5.56 1.31 13.20
C VAL A 81 -6.12 0.85 11.87
N HIS A 82 -6.91 1.70 11.23
CA HIS A 82 -7.73 1.37 10.08
C HIS A 82 -7.66 2.44 9.00
N ASP A 83 -7.64 2.02 7.75
CA ASP A 83 -7.82 2.88 6.59
C ASP A 83 -8.46 2.12 5.43
N VAL A 84 -9.14 2.86 4.54
CA VAL A 84 -9.61 2.37 3.25
C VAL A 84 -8.86 3.11 2.16
N ASP A 85 -8.13 2.35 1.35
CA ASP A 85 -7.43 2.94 0.22
C ASP A 85 -8.38 3.56 -0.79
N GLN A 86 -8.21 4.86 -1.05
CA GLN A 86 -9.14 5.60 -1.89
C GLN A 86 -9.03 5.24 -3.37
N MET A 87 -7.86 4.81 -3.86
CA MET A 87 -7.67 4.48 -5.28
C MET A 87 -8.24 3.11 -5.66
N TYR A 88 -8.07 2.10 -4.78
CA TYR A 88 -8.40 0.70 -5.09
C TYR A 88 -9.57 0.16 -4.28
N GLY A 89 -10.05 0.90 -3.27
CA GLY A 89 -11.18 0.52 -2.44
C GLY A 89 -10.92 -0.67 -1.50
N THR A 90 -9.65 -1.01 -1.27
CA THR A 90 -9.26 -2.07 -0.33
C THR A 90 -9.17 -1.53 1.09
N LYS A 91 -9.63 -2.29 2.07
CA LYS A 91 -9.65 -1.95 3.50
C LYS A 91 -8.54 -2.69 4.22
N GLY A 92 -7.80 -2.00 5.10
CA GLY A 92 -6.76 -2.58 5.94
C GLY A 92 -6.92 -2.21 7.40
N ILE A 93 -6.68 -3.18 8.28
CA ILE A 93 -6.57 -3.00 9.71
C ILE A 93 -5.23 -3.57 10.16
N ALA A 94 -4.43 -2.77 10.88
CA ALA A 94 -3.27 -3.23 11.61
C ALA A 94 -3.58 -3.18 13.11
N ALA A 95 -3.47 -4.32 13.78
CA ALA A 95 -3.72 -4.45 15.20
C ALA A 95 -2.41 -4.71 15.94
N PHE A 96 -2.05 -3.84 16.87
CA PHE A 96 -0.84 -3.92 17.70
C PHE A 96 -1.22 -4.41 19.07
N THR A 97 -0.81 -5.63 19.43
CA THR A 97 -1.15 -6.21 20.73
C THR A 97 0.08 -6.37 21.62
N LEU A 98 -0.04 -5.88 22.87
CA LEU A 98 0.91 -6.10 23.95
C LEU A 98 0.31 -7.06 24.97
N TYR A 99 1.09 -8.10 25.31
CA TYR A 99 0.71 -9.11 26.28
C TYR A 99 1.50 -8.96 27.57
N PRO A 100 0.87 -9.09 28.76
CA PRO A 100 1.59 -9.11 30.03
C PRO A 100 2.64 -10.22 30.04
N GLY A 101 3.88 -9.88 30.42
CA GLY A 101 4.99 -10.84 30.57
C GLY A 101 5.62 -11.34 29.26
N LYS A 102 5.23 -10.81 28.10
CA LYS A 102 5.83 -11.13 26.80
C LYS A 102 6.75 -10.01 26.31
N ALA A 103 7.90 -10.36 25.75
CA ALA A 103 8.88 -9.42 25.19
C ALA A 103 8.76 -9.32 23.67
N TYR A 104 7.55 -9.08 23.17
CA TYR A 104 7.29 -8.79 21.76
C TYR A 104 6.02 -7.95 21.58
N ILE A 105 5.91 -7.33 20.43
CA ILE A 105 4.69 -6.72 19.92
C ILE A 105 4.12 -7.65 18.84
N GLU A 106 2.89 -8.13 19.01
CA GLU A 106 2.17 -8.83 17.95
C GLU A 106 1.53 -7.81 17.01
N ILE A 107 1.75 -7.96 15.72
CA ILE A 107 1.05 -7.24 14.67
C ILE A 107 0.14 -8.22 13.95
N ARG A 108 -1.18 -7.97 13.98
CA ARG A 108 -2.15 -8.68 13.15
C ARG A 108 -2.57 -7.78 12.00
N GLY A 109 -2.31 -8.20 10.77
CA GLY A 109 -2.86 -7.58 9.57
C GLY A 109 -4.18 -8.23 9.19
N GLN A 110 -5.15 -7.43 8.74
CA GLN A 110 -6.46 -7.87 8.25
C GLN A 110 -6.81 -7.02 7.03
N LEU A 111 -6.83 -7.65 5.86
CA LEU A 111 -6.98 -7.00 4.57
C LEU A 111 -8.27 -7.47 3.91
N TYR A 112 -9.12 -6.52 3.48
CA TYR A 112 -10.36 -6.79 2.77
C TYR A 112 -10.33 -6.14 1.40
N ASN A 113 -10.73 -6.87 0.37
CA ASN A 113 -11.14 -6.29 -0.89
C ASN A 113 -12.66 -6.01 -0.84
N ARG A 114 -13.04 -4.75 -0.66
CA ARG A 114 -14.45 -4.33 -0.62
C ARG A 114 -15.09 -4.17 -2.01
N THR A 115 -14.31 -4.41 -3.08
CA THR A 115 -14.74 -4.15 -4.46
C THR A 115 -15.19 -5.42 -5.18
N PRO A 116 -16.02 -5.31 -6.22
CA PRO A 116 -16.41 -6.46 -7.04
C PRO A 116 -15.30 -6.95 -7.99
N LEU A 117 -14.15 -6.29 -7.99
CA LEU A 117 -13.04 -6.57 -8.89
C LEU A 117 -11.88 -7.21 -8.14
N PRO A 118 -11.12 -8.13 -8.74
CA PRO A 118 -9.86 -8.57 -8.17
C PRO A 118 -8.92 -7.36 -8.05
N GLN A 119 -8.32 -7.18 -6.88
CA GLN A 119 -7.35 -6.12 -6.61
C GLN A 119 -6.00 -6.72 -6.29
N THR A 120 -4.93 -6.04 -6.64
CA THR A 120 -3.58 -6.44 -6.25
C THR A 120 -3.11 -5.64 -5.05
N PHE A 121 -2.27 -6.24 -4.21
CA PHE A 121 -1.72 -5.58 -3.05
C PHE A 121 -0.27 -5.98 -2.77
N LEU A 122 0.42 -5.11 -2.06
CA LEU A 122 1.62 -5.40 -1.29
C LEU A 122 1.29 -5.27 0.20
N TRP A 123 1.98 -6.04 1.03
CA TRP A 123 2.15 -5.72 2.45
C TRP A 123 3.59 -5.98 2.82
N TRP A 124 4.27 -4.89 3.19
CA TRP A 124 5.59 -4.94 3.82
C TRP A 124 5.51 -4.13 5.11
N ALA A 125 5.80 -4.77 6.24
CA ALA A 125 5.92 -4.08 7.51
C ALA A 125 7.38 -3.65 7.68
N ASN A 126 7.62 -2.36 7.73
CA ASN A 126 8.93 -1.73 7.69
C ASN A 126 9.27 -1.08 9.05
N PRO A 127 9.70 -1.83 10.08
CA PRO A 127 10.25 -1.20 11.26
C PRO A 127 11.60 -0.53 10.90
N ALA A 128 11.70 0.75 11.17
CA ALA A 128 12.96 1.46 11.13
C ALA A 128 13.80 1.08 12.36
N VAL A 129 15.08 0.78 12.17
CA VAL A 129 16.01 0.35 13.23
C VAL A 129 17.25 1.25 13.21
N PRO A 130 17.64 1.88 14.33
CA PRO A 130 18.82 2.73 14.37
C PRO A 130 20.08 1.93 14.08
N VAL A 131 21.03 2.53 13.36
CA VAL A 131 22.28 1.87 12.96
C VAL A 131 23.51 2.73 13.22
N ASN A 132 24.65 2.06 13.30
CA ASN A 132 25.98 2.65 13.42
C ASN A 132 27.04 1.65 12.88
N ASP A 133 28.33 1.97 13.02
CA ASP A 133 29.43 1.14 12.51
C ASP A 133 29.52 -0.28 13.14
N HIS A 134 28.85 -0.52 14.25
CA HIS A 134 28.78 -1.81 14.95
C HIS A 134 27.56 -2.63 14.57
N THR A 135 26.67 -2.10 13.71
CA THR A 135 25.41 -2.75 13.37
C THR A 135 25.56 -3.74 12.21
N GLN A 136 24.92 -4.90 12.36
CA GLN A 136 24.78 -5.94 11.36
C GLN A 136 23.32 -6.31 11.14
N SER A 137 22.92 -6.44 9.89
CA SER A 137 21.64 -7.06 9.52
C SER A 137 21.75 -8.58 9.66
N ILE A 138 20.79 -9.17 10.34
CA ILE A 138 20.74 -10.60 10.64
C ILE A 138 19.72 -11.27 9.73
N PHE A 139 20.20 -11.92 8.68
CA PHE A 139 19.40 -12.80 7.84
C PHE A 139 19.53 -14.25 8.28
N PRO A 140 18.53 -15.09 7.99
CA PRO A 140 18.64 -16.52 8.27
C PRO A 140 19.86 -17.17 7.61
N PRO A 141 20.37 -18.28 8.19
CA PRO A 141 21.59 -18.94 7.70
C PRO A 141 21.47 -19.58 6.31
N ASP A 142 20.25 -19.81 5.82
CA ASP A 142 19.96 -20.34 4.47
C ASP A 142 19.92 -19.26 3.39
N VAL A 143 20.07 -17.97 3.73
CA VAL A 143 20.12 -16.88 2.75
C VAL A 143 21.52 -16.74 2.16
N HIS A 144 21.69 -17.15 0.90
CA HIS A 144 22.97 -17.13 0.16
C HIS A 144 23.02 -16.11 -0.98
N SER A 145 21.87 -15.53 -1.34
CA SER A 145 21.75 -14.53 -2.40
C SER A 145 20.65 -13.53 -2.10
N VAL A 146 20.82 -12.32 -2.63
CA VAL A 146 19.90 -11.19 -2.46
C VAL A 146 19.70 -10.46 -3.77
N TYR A 147 18.54 -9.79 -3.90
CA TYR A 147 18.21 -8.90 -5.02
C TYR A 147 18.00 -7.46 -4.57
N ASP A 148 18.05 -6.54 -5.53
CA ASP A 148 17.49 -5.20 -5.41
C ASP A 148 15.98 -5.18 -5.78
N HIS A 149 15.35 -4.02 -5.64
CA HIS A 149 13.99 -3.79 -6.11
C HIS A 149 13.84 -4.14 -7.60
N GLY A 150 12.87 -5.00 -7.92
CA GLY A 150 12.61 -5.43 -9.29
C GLY A 150 13.63 -6.43 -9.85
N LYS A 151 14.49 -7.03 -9.00
CA LYS A 151 15.46 -8.07 -9.38
C LYS A 151 16.44 -7.63 -10.50
N ARG A 152 16.78 -6.34 -10.56
CA ARG A 152 17.69 -5.80 -11.59
C ARG A 152 19.15 -6.07 -11.30
N ALA A 153 19.51 -6.19 -10.03
CA ALA A 153 20.83 -6.63 -9.56
C ALA A 153 20.68 -7.80 -8.60
N VAL A 154 21.59 -8.75 -8.71
CA VAL A 154 21.65 -9.97 -7.88
C VAL A 154 23.05 -10.08 -7.29
N SER A 155 23.19 -10.44 -6.03
CA SER A 155 24.47 -10.64 -5.34
C SER A 155 24.46 -11.85 -4.43
N ARG A 156 25.66 -12.39 -4.20
CA ARG A 156 25.91 -13.29 -3.06
C ARG A 156 25.70 -12.55 -1.75
N PHE A 157 25.31 -13.28 -0.73
CA PHE A 157 25.12 -12.77 0.62
C PHE A 157 25.67 -13.77 1.65
N PRO A 158 26.30 -13.33 2.76
CA PRO A 158 26.56 -11.92 3.12
C PRO A 158 27.79 -11.31 2.39
N ILE A 159 28.66 -12.13 1.79
CA ILE A 159 29.85 -11.65 1.09
C ILE A 159 29.52 -11.37 -0.38
N ALA A 160 29.32 -10.09 -0.69
CA ALA A 160 29.12 -9.65 -2.07
C ALA A 160 30.42 -9.70 -2.88
N LYS A 161 30.31 -10.02 -4.17
CA LYS A 161 31.40 -9.98 -5.15
C LYS A 161 30.90 -9.42 -6.47
N GLY A 162 31.72 -8.58 -7.13
CA GLY A 162 31.32 -7.89 -8.35
C GLY A 162 30.49 -6.63 -8.10
N VAL A 163 29.79 -6.17 -9.12
CA VAL A 163 28.98 -4.94 -9.03
C VAL A 163 27.58 -5.27 -8.52
N TYR A 164 27.16 -4.59 -7.47
CA TYR A 164 25.79 -4.65 -6.98
C TYR A 164 25.29 -3.22 -6.76
N TYR A 165 24.14 -2.90 -7.35
CA TYR A 165 23.47 -1.61 -7.23
C TYR A 165 24.41 -0.40 -7.40
N LYS A 166 25.17 -0.40 -8.54
CA LYS A 166 26.13 0.65 -8.95
C LYS A 166 27.41 0.76 -8.11
N HIS A 167 27.63 -0.14 -7.13
CA HIS A 167 28.84 -0.16 -6.32
C HIS A 167 29.65 -1.44 -6.58
N ASP A 168 30.98 -1.31 -6.65
CA ASP A 168 31.91 -2.43 -6.90
C ASP A 168 32.36 -3.08 -5.58
N TYR A 169 31.97 -4.34 -5.39
CA TYR A 169 32.34 -5.19 -4.26
C TYR A 169 33.28 -6.34 -4.70
N SER A 170 34.03 -6.20 -5.80
CA SER A 170 34.83 -7.28 -6.41
C SER A 170 35.86 -7.92 -5.49
N GLU A 171 36.37 -7.19 -4.49
CA GLU A 171 37.31 -7.69 -3.50
C GLU A 171 36.68 -8.64 -2.48
N GLY A 172 35.34 -8.73 -2.43
CA GLY A 172 34.58 -9.50 -1.45
C GLY A 172 34.34 -8.71 -0.16
N VAL A 173 33.10 -8.25 0.03
CA VAL A 173 32.71 -7.37 1.14
C VAL A 173 31.50 -7.92 1.83
N ASP A 174 31.52 -7.94 3.17
CA ASP A 174 30.36 -8.30 4.01
C ASP A 174 29.31 -7.18 3.99
N ILE A 175 28.31 -7.34 3.12
CA ILE A 175 27.21 -6.37 2.96
C ILE A 175 26.08 -6.54 4.01
N SER A 176 26.21 -7.43 4.96
CA SER A 176 25.35 -7.43 6.14
C SER A 176 25.74 -6.34 7.16
N ARG A 177 26.93 -5.78 7.06
CA ARG A 177 27.43 -4.71 7.94
C ARG A 177 27.07 -3.33 7.37
N TYR A 178 26.33 -2.52 8.14
CA TYR A 178 25.91 -1.18 7.71
C TYR A 178 27.05 -0.32 7.17
N LYS A 179 28.19 -0.28 7.88
CA LYS A 179 29.37 0.51 7.49
C LYS A 179 29.97 0.18 6.12
N ASN A 180 29.59 -0.97 5.54
CA ASN A 180 30.08 -1.45 4.24
C ASN A 180 29.11 -1.16 3.09
N ILE A 181 28.02 -0.42 3.35
CA ILE A 181 26.97 -0.13 2.35
C ILE A 181 26.96 1.39 2.08
N PRO A 182 27.77 1.88 1.10
CA PRO A 182 27.93 3.32 0.91
C PRO A 182 26.81 4.00 0.11
N VAL A 183 25.91 3.23 -0.54
CA VAL A 183 24.86 3.75 -1.43
C VAL A 183 23.47 3.31 -0.98
N PRO A 184 22.40 4.08 -1.32
CA PRO A 184 21.03 3.64 -1.09
C PRO A 184 20.77 2.31 -1.81
N THR A 185 20.35 1.30 -1.05
CA THR A 185 20.11 -0.02 -1.62
C THR A 185 19.21 -0.89 -0.75
N SER A 186 18.62 -1.89 -1.39
CA SER A 186 17.88 -2.96 -0.73
C SER A 186 18.53 -4.31 -0.94
N TYR A 187 18.37 -5.18 0.04
CA TYR A 187 18.71 -6.60 -0.04
C TYR A 187 17.46 -7.39 0.27
N MET A 188 16.92 -8.10 -0.72
CA MET A 188 15.80 -9.03 -0.56
C MET A 188 16.33 -10.44 -0.68
N ALA A 189 16.08 -11.28 0.32
CA ALA A 189 16.48 -12.69 0.28
C ALA A 189 15.80 -13.38 -0.92
N GLU A 190 16.56 -14.17 -1.68
CA GLU A 190 16.01 -14.96 -2.78
C GLU A 190 14.99 -15.98 -2.28
N THR A 191 15.34 -16.69 -1.21
CA THR A 191 14.46 -17.63 -0.51
C THR A 191 14.97 -17.89 0.89
N SER A 192 14.07 -18.26 1.81
CA SER A 192 14.42 -18.73 3.14
C SER A 192 13.28 -19.54 3.74
N ASN A 193 13.61 -20.63 4.45
CA ASN A 193 12.67 -21.48 5.19
C ASN A 193 12.57 -21.10 6.67
N TYR A 194 13.19 -20.02 7.08
CA TYR A 194 13.17 -19.53 8.47
C TYR A 194 12.16 -18.38 8.63
N ASP A 195 11.70 -18.20 9.85
CA ASP A 195 10.62 -17.28 10.21
C ASP A 195 11.10 -15.90 10.67
N PHE A 196 12.35 -15.49 10.40
CA PHE A 196 12.88 -14.24 10.93
C PHE A 196 13.79 -13.48 9.97
N VAL A 197 13.90 -12.17 10.21
CA VAL A 197 14.97 -11.27 9.77
C VAL A 197 15.18 -10.25 10.88
N GLY A 198 16.37 -9.67 11.00
CA GLY A 198 16.59 -8.69 12.05
C GLY A 198 17.90 -7.92 11.91
N GLY A 199 18.23 -7.20 12.98
CA GLY A 199 19.48 -6.46 13.13
C GLY A 199 20.02 -6.56 14.55
N TYR A 200 21.34 -6.39 14.68
CA TYR A 200 22.05 -6.44 15.95
C TYR A 200 23.16 -5.38 16.02
N ASP A 201 23.17 -4.64 17.09
CA ASP A 201 24.23 -3.69 17.43
C ASP A 201 25.20 -4.34 18.42
N TYR A 202 26.41 -4.68 17.96
CA TYR A 202 27.45 -5.29 18.78
C TYR A 202 28.02 -4.35 19.84
N GLY A 203 27.88 -3.04 19.67
CA GLY A 203 28.28 -2.04 20.66
C GLY A 203 27.32 -1.96 21.86
N LYS A 204 26.04 -2.24 21.62
CA LYS A 204 24.97 -2.26 22.63
C LYS A 204 24.61 -3.67 23.10
N GLU A 205 25.12 -4.68 22.43
CA GLU A 205 24.76 -6.10 22.63
C GLU A 205 23.25 -6.36 22.57
N ALA A 206 22.55 -5.66 21.68
CA ALA A 206 21.09 -5.72 21.55
C ALA A 206 20.65 -5.55 20.10
N GLY A 207 19.42 -5.97 19.80
CA GLY A 207 18.85 -5.88 18.45
C GLY A 207 17.35 -6.06 18.41
N LEU A 208 16.80 -6.01 17.20
CA LEU A 208 15.40 -6.28 16.90
C LEU A 208 15.31 -7.43 15.90
N LEU A 209 14.41 -8.37 16.17
CA LEU A 209 13.96 -9.37 15.20
C LEU A 209 12.54 -9.05 14.74
N HIS A 210 12.30 -9.26 13.46
CA HIS A 210 10.98 -9.33 12.84
C HIS A 210 10.71 -10.81 12.57
N VAL A 211 9.77 -11.41 13.33
CA VAL A 211 9.42 -12.83 13.21
C VAL A 211 8.06 -12.97 12.56
N ALA A 212 7.98 -13.80 11.52
CA ALA A 212 6.75 -14.09 10.80
C ALA A 212 6.86 -15.43 10.07
N ASP A 213 5.77 -16.21 10.05
CA ASP A 213 5.68 -17.50 9.36
C ASP A 213 6.06 -17.34 7.88
N HIS A 214 7.12 -18.01 7.43
CA HIS A 214 7.64 -17.91 6.07
C HIS A 214 6.68 -18.45 4.99
N HIS A 215 5.69 -19.29 5.35
CA HIS A 215 4.65 -19.74 4.41
C HIS A 215 3.65 -18.62 4.07
N ILE A 216 3.53 -17.61 4.94
CA ILE A 216 2.63 -16.46 4.77
C ILE A 216 3.43 -15.20 4.45
N SER A 217 4.57 -15.03 5.12
CA SER A 217 5.47 -13.88 4.99
C SER A 217 6.86 -14.35 4.51
N PRO A 218 6.99 -14.86 3.27
CA PRO A 218 8.25 -15.37 2.75
C PRO A 218 9.28 -14.27 2.54
N GLY A 219 8.85 -13.06 2.18
CA GLY A 219 9.72 -11.94 1.88
C GLY A 219 10.53 -11.49 3.10
N LYS A 220 11.86 -11.37 2.93
CA LYS A 220 12.79 -10.84 3.93
C LYS A 220 13.66 -9.79 3.26
N LYS A 221 13.63 -8.56 3.78
CA LYS A 221 14.26 -7.42 3.15
C LYS A 221 14.94 -6.52 4.18
N GLN A 222 16.10 -6.02 3.80
CA GLN A 222 16.70 -4.82 4.39
C GLN A 222 16.70 -3.69 3.36
N TRP A 223 16.45 -2.46 3.81
CA TRP A 223 16.67 -1.26 3.01
C TRP A 223 17.46 -0.23 3.82
N THR A 224 18.30 0.58 3.13
CA THR A 224 19.10 1.64 3.76
C THR A 224 19.37 2.78 2.77
N TRP A 225 19.51 4.01 3.29
CA TRP A 225 20.08 5.15 2.54
C TRP A 225 21.59 5.00 2.31
N GLY A 226 22.26 4.08 3.00
CA GLY A 226 23.69 3.88 2.96
C GLY A 226 24.46 4.78 3.90
N CYS A 227 25.75 4.42 4.15
CA CYS A 227 26.66 5.15 5.07
C CYS A 227 27.51 6.21 4.36
N GLY A 228 27.41 6.35 3.03
CA GLY A 228 28.17 7.34 2.25
C GLY A 228 27.57 8.75 2.34
N GLU A 229 28.19 9.69 1.64
CA GLU A 229 27.83 11.12 1.70
C GLU A 229 26.37 11.41 1.37
N PHE A 230 25.81 10.68 0.39
CA PHE A 230 24.40 10.85 0.00
C PHE A 230 23.44 10.31 1.07
N GLY A 231 23.75 9.16 1.67
CA GLY A 231 22.97 8.64 2.80
C GLY A 231 23.00 9.56 4.01
N GLN A 232 24.16 10.15 4.32
CA GLN A 232 24.29 11.14 5.39
C GLN A 232 23.55 12.46 5.06
N ALA A 233 23.45 12.86 3.79
CA ALA A 233 22.63 14.00 3.40
C ALA A 233 21.13 13.72 3.61
N TRP A 234 20.69 12.51 3.31
CA TRP A 234 19.32 12.08 3.61
C TRP A 234 19.03 12.03 5.10
N ASP A 235 19.96 11.52 5.91
CA ASP A 235 19.84 11.51 7.36
C ASP A 235 19.56 12.92 7.90
N ARG A 236 20.39 13.91 7.53
CA ARG A 236 20.19 15.33 7.92
C ARG A 236 18.88 15.93 7.39
N ASN A 237 18.34 15.42 6.28
CA ASN A 237 17.06 15.87 5.73
C ASN A 237 15.85 15.28 6.47
N LEU A 238 15.99 14.08 7.00
CA LEU A 238 14.89 13.32 7.61
C LEU A 238 14.81 13.52 9.13
N THR A 239 15.92 13.81 9.80
CA THR A 239 16.00 14.05 11.23
C THR A 239 16.95 15.21 11.57
N ASP A 240 16.98 15.62 12.83
CA ASP A 240 17.97 16.60 13.32
C ASP A 240 19.21 15.89 13.87
N GLU A 241 19.06 15.06 14.92
CA GLU A 241 20.17 14.45 15.66
C GLU A 241 20.03 12.94 15.89
N ASP A 242 18.93 12.30 15.39
CA ASP A 242 18.63 10.89 15.70
C ASP A 242 19.53 9.90 14.96
N GLY A 243 20.24 10.35 13.93
CA GLY A 243 21.19 9.55 13.16
C GLY A 243 20.54 8.61 12.14
N PRO A 244 21.34 7.75 11.48
CA PRO A 244 20.89 6.89 10.42
C PRO A 244 20.11 5.67 10.93
N TYR A 245 19.29 5.10 10.03
CA TYR A 245 18.53 3.88 10.28
C TYR A 245 18.53 2.96 9.05
N ILE A 246 18.14 1.72 9.27
CA ILE A 246 17.78 0.74 8.25
C ILE A 246 16.33 0.30 8.46
N GLU A 247 15.74 -0.33 7.45
CA GLU A 247 14.43 -0.96 7.54
C GLU A 247 14.60 -2.48 7.41
N LEU A 248 14.04 -3.23 8.37
CA LEU A 248 14.10 -4.70 8.41
C LEU A 248 12.70 -5.26 8.25
N MET A 249 12.39 -5.77 7.09
CA MET A 249 11.03 -6.02 6.64
C MET A 249 10.73 -7.48 6.40
N THR A 250 9.47 -7.87 6.60
CA THR A 250 8.92 -9.08 5.98
C THR A 250 7.75 -8.73 5.06
N GLY A 251 7.66 -9.43 3.93
CA GLY A 251 6.61 -9.27 2.91
C GLY A 251 5.61 -10.40 2.97
N VAL A 252 4.30 -10.06 2.99
CA VAL A 252 3.20 -11.01 3.10
C VAL A 252 2.73 -11.44 1.72
N TYR A 253 2.73 -12.74 1.47
CA TYR A 253 2.42 -13.39 0.17
C TYR A 253 3.30 -12.88 -0.99
N THR A 254 4.52 -12.44 -0.71
CA THR A 254 5.48 -11.97 -1.70
C THR A 254 6.91 -12.16 -1.21
N GLU A 255 7.82 -12.57 -2.08
CA GLU A 255 9.26 -12.69 -1.81
C GLU A 255 10.02 -11.42 -2.17
N ASN A 256 9.51 -10.63 -3.08
CA ASN A 256 10.19 -9.44 -3.58
C ASN A 256 9.24 -8.24 -3.69
N GLN A 257 9.73 -7.08 -3.39
CA GLN A 257 9.05 -5.83 -3.72
C GLN A 257 9.60 -5.34 -5.08
N PRO A 258 8.79 -5.12 -6.12
CA PRO A 258 7.36 -4.80 -6.09
C PRO A 258 6.41 -5.93 -6.55
N ASP A 259 6.67 -7.18 -6.25
CA ASP A 259 5.81 -8.28 -6.67
C ASP A 259 4.50 -8.27 -5.86
N PHE A 260 3.40 -7.93 -6.53
CA PHE A 260 2.07 -7.84 -5.93
C PHE A 260 1.36 -9.20 -5.90
N THR A 261 0.50 -9.40 -4.91
CA THR A 261 -0.38 -10.57 -4.84
C THR A 261 -1.85 -10.16 -4.99
N TRP A 262 -2.74 -11.12 -5.27
CA TRP A 262 -4.14 -10.85 -5.50
C TRP A 262 -4.99 -10.99 -4.23
N LEU A 263 -5.98 -10.08 -4.10
CA LEU A 263 -7.20 -10.25 -3.32
C LEU A 263 -8.35 -10.41 -4.29
N LYS A 264 -9.05 -11.54 -4.23
CA LYS A 264 -10.27 -11.76 -5.01
C LYS A 264 -11.37 -10.79 -4.59
N PRO A 265 -12.42 -10.59 -5.38
CA PRO A 265 -13.57 -9.79 -4.95
C PRO A 265 -14.07 -10.25 -3.58
N PHE A 266 -14.29 -9.32 -2.67
CA PHE A 266 -14.78 -9.51 -1.29
C PHE A 266 -13.94 -10.46 -0.40
N GLU A 267 -12.73 -10.84 -0.84
CA GLU A 267 -11.82 -11.69 -0.07
C GLU A 267 -11.21 -10.93 1.13
N GLU A 268 -11.06 -11.68 2.23
CA GLU A 268 -10.24 -11.30 3.39
C GLU A 268 -8.97 -12.13 3.44
N LYS A 269 -7.86 -11.50 3.84
CA LYS A 269 -6.62 -12.17 4.27
C LYS A 269 -6.20 -11.65 5.63
N THR A 270 -5.91 -12.59 6.55
CA THR A 270 -5.45 -12.28 7.91
C THR A 270 -4.12 -12.97 8.17
N PHE A 271 -3.19 -12.29 8.84
CA PHE A 271 -1.86 -12.81 9.17
C PHE A 271 -1.30 -12.14 10.42
N LYS A 272 -0.22 -12.72 10.96
CA LYS A 272 0.50 -12.18 12.13
C LYS A 272 1.97 -12.02 11.85
N GLN A 273 2.55 -10.97 12.44
CA GLN A 273 3.98 -10.68 12.45
C GLN A 273 4.35 -10.22 13.86
N TYR A 274 5.62 -10.37 14.27
CA TYR A 274 6.06 -10.07 15.62
C TYR A 274 7.35 -9.24 15.58
N PHE A 275 7.40 -8.15 16.33
CA PHE A 275 8.62 -7.39 16.58
C PHE A 275 9.15 -7.73 17.96
N MET A 276 10.36 -8.31 17.99
CA MET A 276 10.96 -8.91 19.17
C MET A 276 12.31 -8.26 19.47
N PRO A 277 12.42 -7.39 20.47
CA PRO A 277 13.72 -6.96 21.00
C PRO A 277 14.45 -8.15 21.66
N TYR A 278 15.76 -8.21 21.47
CA TYR A 278 16.59 -9.24 22.06
C TYR A 278 18.00 -8.72 22.41
N LYS A 279 18.70 -9.41 23.29
CA LYS A 279 20.06 -9.01 23.71
C LYS A 279 20.99 -10.19 23.91
N LYS A 280 22.31 -9.91 23.82
CA LYS A 280 23.44 -10.85 24.06
C LYS A 280 23.55 -12.06 23.11
N VAL A 281 22.59 -12.30 22.22
CA VAL A 281 22.60 -13.47 21.33
C VAL A 281 23.52 -13.29 20.12
N GLY A 282 23.73 -12.06 19.66
CA GLY A 282 24.58 -11.82 18.49
C GLY A 282 23.93 -12.27 17.18
N ALA A 283 24.68 -13.01 16.37
CA ALA A 283 24.24 -13.54 15.09
C ALA A 283 23.26 -14.71 15.25
N VAL A 284 21.98 -14.42 15.26
CA VAL A 284 20.90 -15.39 15.43
C VAL A 284 20.94 -16.46 14.35
N LYS A 285 20.81 -17.73 14.75
CA LYS A 285 20.70 -18.88 13.84
C LYS A 285 19.26 -19.32 13.60
N ASN A 286 18.41 -19.20 14.62
CA ASN A 286 16.97 -19.37 14.48
C ASN A 286 16.22 -18.60 15.57
N ALA A 287 15.00 -18.17 15.25
CA ALA A 287 14.10 -17.50 16.18
C ALA A 287 12.65 -17.90 15.94
N THR A 288 11.92 -18.02 17.03
CA THR A 288 10.46 -18.18 17.07
C THR A 288 9.86 -17.13 17.99
N ILE A 289 8.55 -17.07 18.13
CA ILE A 289 7.90 -16.20 19.11
C ILE A 289 8.25 -16.55 20.57
N HIS A 290 8.85 -17.70 20.83
CA HIS A 290 9.17 -18.20 22.18
C HIS A 290 10.61 -17.96 22.57
N ALA A 291 11.55 -18.13 21.63
CA ALA A 291 12.98 -18.06 21.94
C ALA A 291 13.82 -17.67 20.72
N VAL A 292 14.99 -17.09 21.00
CA VAL A 292 16.03 -16.74 20.03
C VAL A 292 17.27 -17.54 20.33
N LEU A 293 17.85 -18.19 19.32
CA LEU A 293 18.97 -19.11 19.45
C LEU A 293 20.14 -18.68 18.57
N ASN A 294 21.32 -18.60 19.17
CA ASN A 294 22.59 -18.65 18.46
C ASN A 294 23.35 -19.92 18.87
N ALA A 295 23.93 -20.62 17.91
CA ALA A 295 24.77 -21.76 18.14
C ALA A 295 25.93 -21.78 17.14
N GLU A 296 27.13 -21.53 17.63
CA GLU A 296 28.37 -21.61 16.85
C GLU A 296 28.99 -22.98 17.06
N ILE A 297 28.70 -23.89 16.14
CA ILE A 297 29.12 -25.28 16.20
C ILE A 297 30.50 -25.45 15.57
N ARG A 298 31.42 -26.06 16.31
CA ARG A 298 32.80 -26.35 15.90
C ARG A 298 33.09 -27.85 16.12
N LYS A 299 34.22 -28.33 15.61
CA LYS A 299 34.60 -29.75 15.77
C LYS A 299 34.80 -30.20 17.23
N ASP A 300 35.09 -29.25 18.13
CA ASP A 300 35.40 -29.46 19.53
C ASP A 300 34.29 -29.05 20.48
N GLY A 301 33.11 -28.67 19.93
CA GLY A 301 31.94 -28.28 20.72
C GLY A 301 31.06 -27.21 20.09
N ALA A 302 30.27 -26.55 20.91
CA ALA A 302 29.38 -25.46 20.49
C ALA A 302 29.35 -24.35 21.54
N ASN A 303 29.36 -23.09 21.05
CA ASN A 303 29.00 -21.97 21.88
C ASN A 303 27.50 -21.69 21.68
N VAL A 304 26.68 -21.81 22.71
CA VAL A 304 25.22 -21.73 22.63
C VAL A 304 24.72 -20.59 23.49
N THR A 305 23.95 -19.66 22.86
CA THR A 305 23.28 -18.58 23.55
C THR A 305 21.80 -18.64 23.25
N VAL A 306 20.96 -18.59 24.30
CA VAL A 306 19.49 -18.65 24.16
C VAL A 306 18.86 -17.53 24.97
N TYR A 307 17.95 -16.79 24.30
CA TYR A 307 17.11 -15.75 24.88
C TYR A 307 15.65 -16.20 24.85
N GLY A 308 14.92 -16.06 25.96
CA GLY A 308 13.50 -16.35 26.02
C GLY A 308 12.66 -15.08 25.92
N THR A 309 11.57 -15.09 25.16
CA THR A 309 10.65 -13.94 25.01
C THR A 309 9.67 -13.81 26.19
N GLU A 310 9.61 -14.83 27.02
CA GLU A 310 8.87 -14.87 28.29
C GLU A 310 9.64 -15.68 29.34
N LYS A 311 9.13 -15.72 30.56
CA LYS A 311 9.78 -16.47 31.65
C LYS A 311 9.40 -17.94 31.63
N TYR A 312 10.40 -18.80 31.42
CA TYR A 312 10.35 -20.25 31.55
C TYR A 312 11.15 -20.66 32.80
N ASN A 313 10.51 -21.19 33.84
CA ASN A 313 11.18 -21.56 35.09
C ASN A 313 12.05 -22.80 34.94
N SER A 314 11.80 -23.65 33.95
CA SER A 314 12.55 -24.85 33.65
C SER A 314 12.61 -25.08 32.14
N ALA A 315 13.50 -24.36 31.48
CA ALA A 315 13.82 -24.61 30.08
C ALA A 315 14.96 -25.64 30.00
N GLU A 316 14.87 -26.56 29.03
CA GLU A 316 15.89 -27.57 28.77
C GLU A 316 16.65 -27.27 27.49
N ILE A 317 17.95 -27.11 27.57
CA ILE A 317 18.84 -26.98 26.43
C ILE A 317 19.43 -28.36 26.15
N VAL A 318 19.14 -28.92 24.99
CA VAL A 318 19.53 -30.29 24.60
C VAL A 318 20.35 -30.24 23.32
N ILE A 319 21.55 -30.79 23.34
CA ILE A 319 22.40 -30.91 22.14
C ILE A 319 22.51 -32.39 21.79
N THR A 320 22.24 -32.72 20.54
CA THR A 320 22.45 -34.05 19.98
C THR A 320 23.51 -34.01 18.89
N ASN A 321 24.30 -35.06 18.76
CA ASN A 321 25.26 -35.28 17.67
C ASN A 321 24.95 -36.62 17.01
N ALA A 322 24.70 -36.68 15.73
CA ALA A 322 24.24 -37.86 14.99
C ALA A 322 23.08 -38.61 15.69
N GLY A 323 22.14 -37.84 16.24
CA GLY A 323 20.95 -38.32 16.96
C GLY A 323 21.21 -38.81 18.39
N LYS A 324 22.45 -38.75 18.92
CA LYS A 324 22.78 -39.07 20.30
C LYS A 324 22.89 -37.80 21.13
N GLU A 325 22.25 -37.78 22.31
CA GLU A 325 22.37 -36.68 23.25
C GLU A 325 23.81 -36.59 23.80
N VAL A 326 24.43 -35.42 23.64
CA VAL A 326 25.80 -35.12 24.13
C VAL A 326 25.76 -34.06 25.23
N TYR A 327 24.66 -33.36 25.39
CA TYR A 327 24.50 -32.36 26.43
C TYR A 327 23.01 -32.14 26.75
N ARG A 328 22.72 -31.98 28.06
CA ARG A 328 21.41 -31.55 28.57
C ARG A 328 21.59 -30.69 29.80
N LYS A 329 20.92 -29.56 29.84
CA LYS A 329 20.88 -28.69 31.01
C LYS A 329 19.52 -28.04 31.19
N SER A 330 18.99 -28.08 32.41
CA SER A 330 17.81 -27.33 32.80
C SER A 330 18.22 -25.98 33.38
N THR A 331 17.53 -24.92 32.98
CA THR A 331 17.82 -23.53 33.37
C THR A 331 16.54 -22.68 33.40
N VAL A 332 16.60 -21.55 34.11
CA VAL A 332 15.60 -20.50 33.93
C VAL A 332 15.95 -19.75 32.67
N LEU A 333 14.95 -19.48 31.82
CA LEU A 333 15.10 -18.71 30.61
C LEU A 333 14.08 -17.56 30.62
N SER A 334 14.53 -16.34 30.34
CA SER A 334 13.65 -15.16 30.26
C SER A 334 14.33 -14.03 29.49
N PRO A 335 13.66 -12.88 29.26
CA PRO A 335 14.32 -11.70 28.70
C PRO A 335 15.48 -11.14 29.52
N VAL A 336 15.58 -11.49 30.81
CA VAL A 336 16.67 -11.09 31.71
C VAL A 336 17.63 -12.24 32.04
N ASP A 337 17.13 -13.49 32.09
CA ASP A 337 17.91 -14.69 32.37
C ASP A 337 18.26 -15.38 31.03
N ILE A 338 19.40 -14.98 30.47
CA ILE A 338 19.87 -15.49 29.19
C ILE A 338 20.81 -16.65 29.42
N PHE A 339 20.61 -17.74 28.70
CA PHE A 339 21.51 -18.87 28.72
C PHE A 339 22.70 -18.61 27.78
N GLU A 340 23.91 -18.77 28.29
CA GLU A 340 25.15 -18.70 27.51
C GLU A 340 26.13 -19.73 28.04
N GLU A 341 26.58 -20.68 27.20
CA GLU A 341 27.51 -21.71 27.60
C GLU A 341 28.35 -22.22 26.41
N ASN A 342 29.64 -22.47 26.69
CA ASN A 342 30.54 -23.17 25.77
C ASN A 342 30.53 -24.65 26.15
N VAL A 343 29.88 -25.48 25.34
CA VAL A 343 29.72 -26.92 25.54
C VAL A 343 30.77 -27.67 24.75
N VAL A 344 31.55 -28.52 25.44
CA VAL A 344 32.65 -29.30 24.85
C VAL A 344 32.15 -30.69 24.48
N PHE A 345 32.28 -31.07 23.22
CA PHE A 345 32.04 -32.43 22.68
C PHE A 345 32.75 -32.56 21.33
N GLU A 346 33.07 -33.76 20.93
CA GLU A 346 33.66 -33.99 19.59
C GLU A 346 32.56 -34.22 18.56
N CYS A 347 32.66 -33.56 17.40
CA CYS A 347 31.83 -33.85 16.22
C CYS A 347 32.66 -33.84 14.94
N GLU A 348 32.42 -34.81 14.07
CA GLU A 348 33.08 -34.88 12.77
C GLU A 348 32.50 -33.83 11.81
N LYS A 349 31.19 -33.68 11.82
CA LYS A 349 30.43 -32.78 10.93
C LYS A 349 29.50 -31.90 11.76
N PRO A 350 29.62 -30.55 11.68
CA PRO A 350 28.69 -29.63 12.34
C PRO A 350 27.23 -29.88 11.95
N GLN A 351 26.97 -30.37 10.76
CA GLN A 351 25.63 -30.69 10.22
C GLN A 351 24.93 -31.85 10.96
N ASP A 352 25.69 -32.69 11.68
CA ASP A 352 25.14 -33.78 12.49
C ASP A 352 24.70 -33.31 13.90
N VAL A 353 24.99 -32.04 14.25
CA VAL A 353 24.69 -31.47 15.56
C VAL A 353 23.39 -30.69 15.50
N THR A 354 22.44 -31.02 16.39
CA THR A 354 21.20 -30.28 16.58
C THR A 354 21.15 -29.71 17.98
N VAL A 355 20.81 -28.43 18.10
CA VAL A 355 20.53 -27.73 19.36
C VAL A 355 19.03 -27.51 19.47
N ASN A 356 18.41 -28.07 20.52
CA ASN A 356 16.99 -27.95 20.81
C ASN A 356 16.79 -27.25 22.15
N VAL A 357 15.79 -26.37 22.20
CA VAL A 357 15.35 -25.71 23.44
C VAL A 357 13.92 -26.09 23.72
N TYR A 358 13.65 -26.67 24.87
CA TYR A 358 12.33 -27.09 25.32
C TYR A 358 11.90 -26.33 26.58
N ALA A 359 10.61 -26.13 26.76
CA ALA A 359 10.00 -25.82 28.05
C ALA A 359 8.61 -26.45 28.13
N ASP A 360 8.23 -26.95 29.29
CA ASP A 360 6.97 -27.65 29.56
C ASP A 360 6.62 -28.71 28.50
N GLY A 361 7.66 -29.45 28.05
CA GLY A 361 7.54 -30.50 27.03
C GLY A 361 7.34 -30.01 25.59
N LYS A 362 7.35 -28.70 25.34
CA LYS A 362 7.23 -28.11 24.01
C LYS A 362 8.58 -27.66 23.48
N LEU A 363 8.85 -27.90 22.21
CA LEU A 363 10.00 -27.36 21.50
C LEU A 363 9.77 -25.84 21.30
N LEU A 364 10.66 -25.01 21.84
CA LEU A 364 10.62 -23.56 21.70
C LEU A 364 11.35 -23.10 20.43
N VAL A 365 12.57 -23.61 20.22
CA VAL A 365 13.40 -23.31 19.05
C VAL A 365 14.39 -24.45 18.82
N THR A 366 14.77 -24.66 17.56
CA THR A 366 15.77 -25.66 17.16
C THR A 366 16.71 -25.08 16.13
N TYR A 367 17.96 -25.55 16.09
CA TYR A 367 18.90 -25.25 15.03
C TYR A 367 19.80 -26.44 14.74
N GLN A 368 19.98 -26.70 13.45
CA GLN A 368 20.94 -27.64 12.89
C GLN A 368 21.57 -26.99 11.67
N PRO A 369 22.91 -26.91 11.56
CA PRO A 369 23.55 -26.37 10.37
C PRO A 369 23.19 -27.18 9.13
N GLU A 370 22.87 -26.49 8.03
CA GLU A 370 22.66 -27.14 6.74
C GLU A 370 23.99 -27.42 6.03
N GLU A 371 23.99 -28.34 5.08
CA GLU A 371 25.12 -28.48 4.17
C GLU A 371 25.25 -27.19 3.34
N GLU A 372 26.48 -26.69 3.21
CA GLU A 372 26.78 -25.51 2.46
C GLU A 372 26.55 -25.77 0.95
N LYS A 373 25.32 -25.59 0.51
CA LYS A 373 24.93 -25.59 -0.91
C LYS A 373 25.01 -24.16 -1.42
N ILE A 374 26.00 -23.85 -2.25
CA ILE A 374 26.09 -22.56 -2.93
C ILE A 374 25.23 -22.66 -4.20
N PRO A 375 23.98 -22.18 -4.20
CA PRO A 375 23.14 -22.22 -5.40
C PRO A 375 23.74 -21.35 -6.51
N LYS A 376 23.43 -21.66 -7.78
CA LYS A 376 23.70 -20.74 -8.88
C LYS A 376 22.93 -19.44 -8.60
N LEU A 377 23.56 -18.29 -8.77
CA LEU A 377 22.84 -17.00 -8.70
C LEU A 377 21.75 -16.97 -9.77
N ALA A 378 20.60 -16.44 -9.39
CA ALA A 378 19.52 -16.15 -10.34
C ALA A 378 19.98 -15.10 -11.36
N GLU A 379 19.45 -15.19 -12.57
CA GLU A 379 19.68 -14.16 -13.58
C GLU A 379 18.84 -12.91 -13.22
N PRO A 380 19.37 -11.70 -13.49
CA PRO A 380 18.56 -10.47 -13.36
C PRO A 380 17.28 -10.53 -14.21
N ALA A 381 16.25 -9.82 -13.77
CA ALA A 381 15.00 -9.71 -14.52
C ALA A 381 15.24 -9.02 -15.88
N GLU A 382 14.60 -9.53 -16.91
CA GLU A 382 14.60 -8.96 -18.26
C GLU A 382 13.32 -8.15 -18.51
N ALA A 383 13.41 -7.13 -19.36
CA ALA A 383 12.26 -6.37 -19.82
C ALA A 383 11.31 -7.27 -20.64
N ALA A 384 10.00 -6.97 -20.57
CA ALA A 384 9.03 -7.65 -21.44
C ALA A 384 9.37 -7.42 -22.92
N LYS A 385 9.23 -8.48 -23.73
CA LYS A 385 9.39 -8.39 -25.18
C LYS A 385 8.29 -7.56 -25.80
N GLU A 386 8.56 -7.00 -26.99
CA GLU A 386 7.50 -6.34 -27.75
C GLU A 386 6.40 -7.35 -28.13
N PRO A 387 5.11 -6.95 -28.14
CA PRO A 387 3.99 -7.88 -28.36
C PRO A 387 4.11 -8.72 -29.63
N GLU A 388 4.63 -8.15 -30.72
CA GLU A 388 4.80 -8.82 -32.01
C GLU A 388 5.89 -9.90 -31.98
N GLU A 389 6.83 -9.81 -31.06
CA GLU A 389 7.92 -10.78 -30.87
C GLU A 389 7.48 -12.01 -30.06
N ILE A 390 6.37 -11.91 -29.34
CA ILE A 390 5.79 -13.00 -28.54
C ILE A 390 5.06 -13.97 -29.47
N MET A 391 5.38 -15.25 -29.37
CA MET A 391 4.92 -16.23 -30.36
C MET A 391 3.49 -16.74 -30.14
N THR A 392 2.99 -16.76 -28.90
CA THR A 392 1.71 -17.38 -28.56
C THR A 392 0.74 -16.44 -27.88
N ASN A 393 -0.56 -16.63 -28.05
CA ASN A 393 -1.60 -15.88 -27.31
C ASN A 393 -1.55 -16.15 -25.80
N GLU A 394 -1.09 -17.34 -25.39
CA GLU A 394 -0.87 -17.64 -23.97
C GLU A 394 0.18 -16.73 -23.35
N GLU A 395 1.33 -16.59 -23.98
CA GLU A 395 2.41 -15.75 -23.48
C GLU A 395 2.03 -14.26 -23.53
N LEU A 396 1.28 -13.81 -24.55
CA LEU A 396 0.72 -12.44 -24.60
C LEU A 396 -0.21 -12.18 -23.42
N LEU A 397 -1.14 -13.10 -23.13
CA LEU A 397 -2.05 -13.00 -22.00
C LEU A 397 -1.29 -12.93 -20.67
N LEU A 398 -0.37 -13.84 -20.43
CA LEU A 398 0.42 -13.89 -19.20
C LEU A 398 1.28 -12.63 -18.99
N THR A 399 1.87 -12.11 -20.08
CA THR A 399 2.65 -10.87 -20.04
C THR A 399 1.77 -9.67 -19.69
N ALA A 400 0.60 -9.54 -20.31
CA ALA A 400 -0.35 -8.46 -19.99
C ALA A 400 -0.83 -8.55 -18.54
N GLN A 401 -1.20 -9.73 -18.06
CA GLN A 401 -1.62 -9.95 -16.68
C GLN A 401 -0.49 -9.65 -15.68
N HIS A 402 0.76 -10.00 -16.00
CA HIS A 402 1.91 -9.63 -15.18
C HIS A 402 2.08 -8.11 -15.06
N ILE A 403 1.95 -7.38 -16.18
CA ILE A 403 2.02 -5.91 -16.19
C ILE A 403 0.92 -5.30 -15.32
N GLU A 404 -0.31 -5.80 -15.40
CA GLU A 404 -1.43 -5.37 -14.54
C GLU A 404 -1.20 -5.72 -13.06
N GLN A 405 -0.82 -6.98 -12.78
CA GLN A 405 -0.63 -7.47 -11.42
C GLN A 405 0.39 -6.63 -10.66
N HIS A 406 1.52 -6.33 -11.28
CA HIS A 406 2.61 -5.60 -10.65
C HIS A 406 2.51 -4.09 -10.85
N ARG A 407 1.40 -3.59 -11.41
CA ARG A 407 1.16 -2.14 -11.60
C ARG A 407 2.34 -1.45 -12.27
N HIS A 408 2.80 -2.01 -13.39
CA HIS A 408 4.01 -1.56 -14.05
C HIS A 408 3.94 -0.07 -14.40
N ALA A 409 4.96 0.70 -14.03
CA ALA A 409 4.93 2.16 -14.11
C ALA A 409 4.95 2.71 -15.54
N THR A 410 5.50 1.96 -16.51
CA THR A 410 5.75 2.44 -17.87
C THR A 410 5.13 1.57 -18.96
N TYR A 411 5.02 0.26 -18.77
CA TYR A 411 4.36 -0.64 -19.72
C TYR A 411 2.87 -0.68 -19.47
N LEU A 412 2.08 -0.70 -20.56
CA LEU A 412 0.64 -0.91 -20.54
C LEU A 412 0.30 -2.32 -21.01
N PRO A 413 -0.73 -2.97 -20.47
CA PRO A 413 -1.15 -4.30 -20.89
C PRO A 413 -1.85 -4.30 -22.25
N ASP A 414 -2.43 -3.15 -22.68
CA ASP A 414 -3.23 -3.02 -23.90
C ASP A 414 -2.56 -3.58 -25.16
N PRO A 415 -1.29 -3.23 -25.51
CA PRO A 415 -0.65 -3.72 -26.73
C PRO A 415 -0.62 -5.25 -26.81
N TYR A 416 -0.40 -5.92 -25.67
CA TYR A 416 -0.35 -7.37 -25.58
C TYR A 416 -1.72 -8.03 -25.78
N TYR A 417 -2.76 -7.50 -25.14
CA TYR A 417 -4.12 -7.98 -25.35
C TYR A 417 -4.58 -7.76 -26.79
N LEU A 418 -4.32 -6.57 -27.34
CA LEU A 418 -4.74 -6.20 -28.70
C LEU A 418 -4.01 -7.06 -29.76
N GLU A 419 -2.73 -7.36 -29.59
CA GLU A 419 -2.02 -8.27 -30.50
C GLU A 419 -2.61 -9.69 -30.43
N GLY A 420 -2.95 -10.17 -29.23
CA GLY A 420 -3.62 -11.46 -29.07
C GLY A 420 -5.00 -11.51 -29.75
N LEU A 421 -5.82 -10.47 -29.59
CA LEU A 421 -7.12 -10.33 -30.25
C LEU A 421 -7.03 -10.16 -31.77
N LYS A 422 -5.95 -9.55 -32.27
CA LYS A 422 -5.66 -9.47 -33.71
C LYS A 422 -5.40 -10.86 -34.30
N ARG A 423 -4.73 -11.75 -33.57
CA ARG A 423 -4.45 -13.14 -33.99
C ARG A 423 -5.68 -14.05 -33.86
N ASP A 424 -6.41 -13.99 -32.73
CA ASP A 424 -7.68 -14.69 -32.52
C ASP A 424 -8.70 -13.73 -31.88
N PRO A 425 -9.56 -13.07 -32.68
CA PRO A 425 -10.59 -12.15 -32.16
C PRO A 425 -11.60 -12.81 -31.21
N GLY A 426 -11.67 -14.15 -31.21
CA GLY A 426 -12.57 -14.90 -30.35
C GLY A 426 -11.89 -15.54 -29.14
N ASP A 427 -10.63 -15.30 -28.88
CA ASP A 427 -9.96 -15.85 -27.68
C ASP A 427 -10.72 -15.43 -26.41
N SER A 428 -11.29 -16.41 -25.70
CA SER A 428 -12.19 -16.14 -24.57
C SER A 428 -11.47 -15.53 -23.38
N ARG A 429 -10.24 -15.90 -23.14
CA ARG A 429 -9.47 -15.43 -21.98
C ARG A 429 -8.97 -14.00 -22.19
N ILE A 430 -8.46 -13.72 -23.41
CA ILE A 430 -8.00 -12.37 -23.74
C ILE A 430 -9.19 -11.39 -23.82
N ASN A 431 -10.33 -11.81 -24.40
CA ASN A 431 -11.54 -10.97 -24.39
C ASN A 431 -12.02 -10.70 -22.95
N ASP A 432 -12.01 -11.69 -22.06
CA ASP A 432 -12.40 -11.48 -20.66
C ASP A 432 -11.44 -10.54 -19.93
N ALA A 433 -10.13 -10.76 -20.01
CA ALA A 433 -9.13 -9.95 -19.39
C ALA A 433 -9.12 -8.49 -19.91
N TYR A 434 -9.19 -8.32 -21.24
CA TYR A 434 -9.25 -6.98 -21.84
C TYR A 434 -10.56 -6.28 -21.53
N GLY A 435 -11.68 -7.01 -21.55
CA GLY A 435 -12.98 -6.51 -21.09
C GLY A 435 -12.93 -5.99 -19.66
N MET A 436 -12.24 -6.70 -18.74
CA MET A 436 -12.06 -6.27 -17.38
C MET A 436 -11.17 -5.02 -17.28
N LEU A 437 -10.12 -4.91 -18.08
CA LEU A 437 -9.29 -3.70 -18.16
C LEU A 437 -10.12 -2.48 -18.59
N LEU A 438 -10.96 -2.63 -19.63
CA LEU A 438 -11.87 -1.59 -20.09
C LEU A 438 -12.94 -1.23 -19.04
N PHE A 439 -13.46 -2.21 -18.33
CA PHE A 439 -14.39 -2.01 -17.21
C PHE A 439 -13.78 -1.15 -16.12
N ARG A 440 -12.54 -1.47 -15.68
CA ARG A 440 -11.77 -0.68 -14.69
C ARG A 440 -11.57 0.78 -15.12
N ARG A 441 -11.58 1.03 -16.43
CA ARG A 441 -11.47 2.38 -17.03
C ARG A 441 -12.82 3.07 -17.23
N GLY A 442 -13.92 2.47 -16.76
CA GLY A 442 -15.28 3.03 -16.90
C GLY A 442 -15.87 2.89 -18.31
N ASN A 443 -15.25 2.10 -19.21
CA ASN A 443 -15.79 1.85 -20.56
C ASN A 443 -16.67 0.59 -20.56
N PHE A 444 -17.80 0.70 -19.87
CA PHE A 444 -18.70 -0.43 -19.63
C PHE A 444 -19.29 -1.02 -20.91
N THR A 445 -19.58 -0.18 -21.92
CA THR A 445 -20.18 -0.63 -23.19
C THR A 445 -19.21 -1.46 -24.02
N GLU A 446 -17.94 -1.07 -24.09
CA GLU A 446 -16.93 -1.86 -24.81
C GLU A 446 -16.56 -3.11 -24.01
N ALA A 447 -16.47 -3.00 -22.68
CA ALA A 447 -16.26 -4.17 -21.81
C ALA A 447 -17.35 -5.24 -22.02
N GLU A 448 -18.62 -4.85 -22.08
CA GLU A 448 -19.76 -5.75 -22.37
C GLU A 448 -19.55 -6.51 -23.69
N LYS A 449 -19.10 -5.85 -24.78
CA LYS A 449 -18.86 -6.52 -26.07
C LYS A 449 -17.81 -7.63 -25.96
N HIS A 450 -16.73 -7.35 -25.24
CA HIS A 450 -15.66 -8.32 -24.99
C HIS A 450 -16.14 -9.48 -24.13
N PHE A 451 -16.87 -9.21 -23.03
CA PHE A 451 -17.45 -10.27 -22.19
C PHE A 451 -18.45 -11.15 -22.95
N ARG A 452 -19.33 -10.56 -23.78
CA ARG A 452 -20.24 -11.32 -24.64
C ARG A 452 -19.49 -12.19 -25.66
N THR A 453 -18.37 -11.72 -26.19
CA THR A 453 -17.49 -12.48 -27.08
C THR A 453 -16.85 -13.66 -26.35
N ALA A 454 -16.35 -13.44 -25.13
CA ALA A 454 -15.78 -14.48 -24.25
C ALA A 454 -16.83 -15.55 -23.94
N VAL A 455 -18.04 -15.16 -23.48
CA VAL A 455 -19.17 -16.06 -23.21
C VAL A 455 -19.54 -16.86 -24.46
N LYS A 456 -19.67 -16.23 -25.63
CA LYS A 456 -19.99 -16.90 -26.89
C LYS A 456 -18.97 -17.98 -27.27
N ARG A 457 -17.69 -17.71 -27.08
CA ARG A 457 -16.61 -18.67 -27.37
C ARG A 457 -16.61 -19.83 -26.36
N LEU A 458 -16.78 -19.53 -25.07
CA LEU A 458 -16.79 -20.55 -24.00
C LEU A 458 -17.97 -21.51 -24.16
N THR A 459 -19.15 -21.02 -24.58
CA THR A 459 -20.36 -21.81 -24.70
C THR A 459 -20.54 -22.45 -26.08
N TRP A 460 -19.61 -22.19 -27.00
CA TRP A 460 -19.75 -22.71 -28.41
C TRP A 460 -20.02 -24.22 -28.52
N ARG A 461 -19.34 -25.01 -27.67
CA ARG A 461 -19.49 -26.48 -27.67
C ARG A 461 -20.11 -27.02 -26.39
N SER A 462 -20.18 -26.22 -25.35
CA SER A 462 -20.76 -26.58 -24.06
C SER A 462 -21.56 -25.41 -23.49
N PRO A 463 -22.86 -25.52 -23.25
CA PRO A 463 -23.65 -24.49 -22.62
C PRO A 463 -23.27 -24.25 -21.17
N ASN A 464 -22.53 -25.19 -20.58
CA ASN A 464 -22.07 -25.14 -19.19
C ASN A 464 -20.54 -25.23 -19.13
N PRO A 465 -19.83 -24.10 -19.37
CA PRO A 465 -18.38 -24.09 -19.33
C PRO A 465 -17.86 -24.34 -17.90
N TYR A 466 -16.61 -24.78 -17.77
CA TYR A 466 -15.96 -25.03 -16.47
C TYR A 466 -15.85 -23.77 -15.61
N THR A 467 -15.51 -22.63 -16.21
CA THR A 467 -15.50 -21.32 -15.54
C THR A 467 -16.69 -20.48 -15.95
N SER A 468 -17.25 -19.74 -15.02
CA SER A 468 -18.32 -18.76 -15.26
C SER A 468 -17.89 -17.31 -15.02
N GLU A 469 -16.59 -17.06 -14.89
CA GLU A 469 -16.04 -15.71 -14.66
C GLU A 469 -16.53 -14.69 -15.71
N PRO A 470 -16.52 -14.97 -17.04
CA PRO A 470 -17.05 -14.02 -18.02
C PRO A 470 -18.53 -13.71 -17.87
N TYR A 471 -19.35 -14.60 -17.28
CA TYR A 471 -20.73 -14.28 -16.94
C TYR A 471 -20.84 -13.29 -15.79
N TYR A 472 -20.01 -13.47 -14.74
CA TYR A 472 -19.94 -12.52 -13.63
C TYR A 472 -19.49 -11.13 -14.12
N ASN A 473 -18.42 -11.08 -14.92
CA ASN A 473 -17.89 -9.85 -15.49
C ASN A 473 -18.89 -9.16 -16.42
N LEU A 474 -19.65 -9.94 -17.22
CA LEU A 474 -20.77 -9.45 -18.02
C LEU A 474 -21.86 -8.85 -17.12
N GLY A 475 -22.23 -9.54 -16.05
CA GLY A 475 -23.21 -9.07 -15.07
C GLY A 475 -22.83 -7.70 -14.49
N LEU A 476 -21.55 -7.50 -14.12
CA LEU A 476 -21.04 -6.21 -13.64
C LEU A 476 -21.19 -5.11 -14.70
N ALA A 477 -20.78 -5.39 -15.95
CA ALA A 477 -20.87 -4.40 -17.02
C ALA A 477 -22.32 -4.01 -17.35
N LEU A 478 -23.25 -4.94 -17.26
CA LEU A 478 -24.68 -4.71 -17.44
C LEU A 478 -25.29 -3.94 -16.27
N TYR A 479 -24.91 -4.29 -15.03
CA TYR A 479 -25.34 -3.60 -13.81
C TYR A 479 -24.95 -2.11 -13.83
N MET A 480 -23.68 -1.81 -14.16
CA MET A 480 -23.18 -0.43 -14.28
C MET A 480 -23.87 0.38 -15.38
N GLN A 481 -24.47 -0.28 -16.36
CA GLN A 481 -25.27 0.36 -17.43
C GLN A 481 -26.78 0.44 -17.11
N GLY A 482 -27.22 -0.04 -15.93
CA GLY A 482 -28.63 -0.07 -15.55
C GLY A 482 -29.47 -1.14 -16.26
N LYS A 483 -28.84 -2.12 -16.94
CA LYS A 483 -29.48 -3.25 -17.62
C LYS A 483 -29.76 -4.38 -16.61
N MET A 484 -30.65 -4.11 -15.62
CA MET A 484 -30.80 -4.93 -14.43
C MET A 484 -31.26 -6.37 -14.70
N GLU A 485 -32.24 -6.57 -15.62
CA GLU A 485 -32.73 -7.92 -15.97
C GLU A 485 -31.61 -8.78 -16.56
N GLU A 486 -30.89 -8.25 -17.55
CA GLU A 486 -29.76 -8.98 -18.16
C GLU A 486 -28.63 -9.22 -17.18
N ALA A 487 -28.36 -8.25 -16.27
CA ALA A 487 -27.36 -8.39 -15.20
C ALA A 487 -27.74 -9.53 -14.24
N TYR A 488 -29.02 -9.59 -13.84
CA TYR A 488 -29.54 -10.65 -12.97
C TYR A 488 -29.34 -12.03 -13.61
N ASP A 489 -29.74 -12.21 -14.88
CA ASP A 489 -29.54 -13.46 -15.62
C ASP A 489 -28.06 -13.87 -15.71
N ALA A 490 -27.18 -12.89 -15.99
CA ALA A 490 -25.75 -13.13 -16.08
C ALA A 490 -25.15 -13.55 -14.72
N PHE A 491 -25.49 -12.85 -13.64
CA PHE A 491 -25.07 -13.22 -12.29
C PHE A 491 -25.63 -14.59 -11.87
N TYR A 492 -26.90 -14.85 -12.17
CA TYR A 492 -27.49 -16.15 -11.82
C TYR A 492 -26.79 -17.30 -12.55
N LYS A 493 -26.45 -17.11 -13.84
CA LYS A 493 -25.64 -18.08 -14.58
C LYS A 493 -24.26 -18.24 -14.00
N ALA A 494 -23.66 -17.16 -13.52
CA ALA A 494 -22.33 -17.19 -12.88
C ALA A 494 -22.34 -18.03 -11.58
N THR A 495 -23.45 -18.13 -10.84
CA THR A 495 -23.56 -18.98 -9.63
C THR A 495 -23.36 -20.47 -9.88
N TRP A 496 -23.38 -20.92 -11.16
CA TRP A 496 -23.17 -22.33 -11.48
C TRP A 496 -21.75 -22.82 -11.26
N SER A 497 -20.76 -21.92 -11.24
CA SER A 497 -19.39 -22.22 -10.84
C SER A 497 -19.15 -21.78 -9.40
N ASN A 498 -18.59 -22.67 -8.59
CA ASN A 498 -18.35 -22.42 -7.17
C ASN A 498 -17.52 -21.16 -6.90
N GLU A 499 -16.57 -20.83 -7.79
CA GLU A 499 -15.69 -19.68 -7.66
C GLU A 499 -16.39 -18.32 -7.73
N GLN A 500 -17.52 -18.24 -8.49
CA GLN A 500 -18.28 -16.99 -8.64
C GLN A 500 -19.55 -16.94 -7.78
N GLN A 501 -19.86 -17.99 -6.99
CA GLN A 501 -21.11 -18.06 -6.20
C GLN A 501 -21.26 -16.92 -5.21
N GLU A 502 -20.24 -16.67 -4.39
CA GLU A 502 -20.28 -15.65 -3.34
C GLU A 502 -20.64 -14.27 -3.90
N MET A 503 -19.82 -13.79 -4.83
CA MET A 503 -19.95 -12.45 -5.38
C MET A 503 -21.20 -12.30 -6.26
N SER A 504 -21.60 -13.36 -6.95
CA SER A 504 -22.83 -13.35 -7.75
C SER A 504 -24.09 -13.34 -6.88
N PHE A 505 -24.15 -14.13 -5.83
CA PHE A 505 -25.26 -14.09 -4.86
C PHE A 505 -25.36 -12.72 -4.16
N TYR A 506 -24.23 -12.07 -3.89
CA TYR A 506 -24.24 -10.71 -3.37
C TYR A 506 -24.95 -9.73 -4.32
N TYR A 507 -24.59 -9.72 -5.61
CA TYR A 507 -25.22 -8.82 -6.57
C TYR A 507 -26.68 -9.16 -6.88
N LEU A 508 -27.04 -10.45 -6.89
CA LEU A 508 -28.45 -10.86 -6.98
C LEU A 508 -29.24 -10.31 -5.78
N ALA A 509 -28.70 -10.43 -4.55
CA ALA A 509 -29.31 -9.87 -3.35
C ALA A 509 -29.44 -8.35 -3.40
N VAL A 510 -28.42 -7.64 -3.92
CA VAL A 510 -28.45 -6.20 -4.14
C VAL A 510 -29.58 -5.80 -5.08
N ILE A 511 -29.74 -6.50 -6.22
CA ILE A 511 -30.81 -6.19 -7.20
C ILE A 511 -32.19 -6.42 -6.58
N GLU A 512 -32.40 -7.52 -5.85
CA GLU A 512 -33.67 -7.81 -5.16
C GLU A 512 -33.96 -6.78 -4.04
N ALA A 513 -32.93 -6.36 -3.29
CA ALA A 513 -33.08 -5.33 -2.26
C ALA A 513 -33.51 -3.98 -2.85
N GLN A 514 -32.94 -3.59 -4.00
CA GLN A 514 -33.27 -2.33 -4.69
C GLN A 514 -34.71 -2.25 -5.17
N ILE A 515 -35.35 -3.36 -5.46
CA ILE A 515 -36.78 -3.44 -5.85
C ILE A 515 -37.69 -3.78 -4.68
N GLY A 516 -37.16 -3.92 -3.46
CA GLY A 516 -37.92 -4.13 -2.22
C GLY A 516 -38.27 -5.59 -1.92
N ASN A 517 -37.71 -6.56 -2.64
CA ASN A 517 -37.92 -8.00 -2.40
C ASN A 517 -36.99 -8.50 -1.28
N TYR A 518 -37.17 -7.99 -0.05
CA TYR A 518 -36.23 -8.20 1.06
C TYR A 518 -36.09 -9.65 1.51
N GLU A 519 -37.13 -10.47 1.44
CA GLU A 519 -37.09 -11.90 1.77
C GLU A 519 -36.17 -12.65 0.80
N GLU A 520 -36.35 -12.45 -0.53
CA GLU A 520 -35.52 -13.08 -1.56
C GLU A 520 -34.07 -12.58 -1.48
N ALA A 521 -33.89 -11.27 -1.27
CA ALA A 521 -32.57 -10.66 -1.05
C ALA A 521 -31.85 -11.29 0.15
N LEU A 522 -32.58 -11.54 1.25
CA LEU A 522 -32.02 -12.17 2.45
C LEU A 522 -31.59 -13.63 2.16
N GLU A 523 -32.41 -14.40 1.47
CA GLU A 523 -32.06 -15.77 1.08
C GLU A 523 -30.81 -15.82 0.20
N LEU A 524 -30.71 -14.89 -0.76
CA LEU A 524 -29.55 -14.81 -1.68
C LEU A 524 -28.27 -14.38 -0.95
N VAL A 525 -28.33 -13.38 -0.09
CA VAL A 525 -27.13 -12.94 0.66
C VAL A 525 -26.66 -14.02 1.63
N GLU A 526 -27.57 -14.79 2.23
CA GLU A 526 -27.21 -15.93 3.09
C GLU A 526 -26.52 -17.05 2.30
N LYS A 527 -26.96 -17.34 1.07
CA LYS A 527 -26.26 -18.27 0.16
C LYS A 527 -24.82 -17.81 -0.14
N GLY A 528 -24.61 -16.51 -0.32
CA GLY A 528 -23.27 -15.91 -0.47
C GLY A 528 -22.42 -16.06 0.79
N LEU A 529 -22.99 -15.77 1.97
CA LEU A 529 -22.30 -15.84 3.26
C LEU A 529 -21.90 -17.28 3.65
N ILE A 530 -22.60 -18.33 3.16
CA ILE A 530 -22.16 -19.73 3.30
C ILE A 530 -20.81 -19.95 2.61
N LYS A 531 -20.49 -19.20 1.55
CA LYS A 531 -19.23 -19.31 0.79
C LYS A 531 -18.13 -18.45 1.37
N ASN A 532 -18.46 -17.24 1.83
CA ASN A 532 -17.55 -16.32 2.46
C ASN A 532 -18.23 -15.60 3.64
N LEU A 533 -18.08 -16.18 4.83
CA LEU A 533 -18.63 -15.60 6.06
C LEU A 533 -18.02 -14.24 6.42
N HIS A 534 -16.83 -13.94 5.89
CA HIS A 534 -16.10 -12.70 6.15
C HIS A 534 -16.31 -11.61 5.07
N ASN A 535 -17.24 -11.80 4.13
CA ASN A 535 -17.66 -10.71 3.24
C ASN A 535 -18.39 -9.63 4.02
N ILE A 536 -17.66 -8.58 4.42
CA ILE A 536 -18.19 -7.49 5.26
C ILE A 536 -19.32 -6.71 4.58
N LYS A 537 -19.34 -6.60 3.24
CA LYS A 537 -20.44 -5.98 2.51
C LYS A 537 -21.72 -6.83 2.56
N ALA A 538 -21.60 -8.13 2.34
CA ALA A 538 -22.73 -9.06 2.48
C ALA A 538 -23.25 -9.11 3.92
N ARG A 539 -22.37 -9.01 4.92
CA ARG A 539 -22.74 -8.92 6.33
C ARG A 539 -23.54 -7.65 6.63
N GLY A 540 -23.09 -6.50 6.12
CA GLY A 540 -23.81 -5.23 6.24
C GLY A 540 -25.17 -5.25 5.53
N LEU A 541 -25.24 -5.78 4.29
CA LEU A 541 -26.49 -5.94 3.56
C LEU A 541 -27.48 -6.83 4.32
N LYS A 542 -27.03 -7.96 4.89
CA LYS A 542 -27.88 -8.83 5.72
C LYS A 542 -28.46 -8.07 6.93
N ALA A 543 -27.66 -7.24 7.59
CA ALA A 543 -28.13 -6.43 8.72
C ALA A 543 -29.28 -5.48 8.29
N ILE A 544 -29.09 -4.76 7.17
CA ILE A 544 -30.11 -3.87 6.61
C ILE A 544 -31.38 -4.64 6.25
N LEU A 545 -31.26 -5.79 5.59
CA LEU A 545 -32.40 -6.64 5.19
C LEU A 545 -33.20 -7.15 6.40
N LEU A 546 -32.53 -7.65 7.44
CA LEU A 546 -33.16 -8.09 8.69
C LEU A 546 -33.94 -6.95 9.36
N ARG A 547 -33.39 -5.71 9.37
CA ARG A 547 -34.10 -4.52 9.88
C ARG A 547 -35.33 -4.20 9.04
N LYS A 548 -35.19 -4.16 7.71
CA LYS A 548 -36.32 -3.89 6.80
C LYS A 548 -37.45 -4.90 6.93
N LEU A 549 -37.13 -6.16 7.30
CA LEU A 549 -38.09 -7.22 7.59
C LEU A 549 -38.62 -7.19 9.04
N GLY A 550 -38.19 -6.25 9.89
CA GLY A 550 -38.63 -6.11 11.29
C GLY A 550 -38.08 -7.22 12.22
N ARG A 551 -37.05 -7.95 11.82
CA ARG A 551 -36.45 -9.05 12.61
C ARG A 551 -35.42 -8.53 13.63
N ILE A 552 -35.84 -7.60 14.52
CA ILE A 552 -34.96 -6.77 15.36
C ILE A 552 -34.03 -7.56 16.28
N SER A 553 -34.52 -8.64 16.91
CA SER A 553 -33.68 -9.48 17.79
C SER A 553 -32.54 -10.16 17.03
N GLU A 554 -32.78 -10.54 15.77
CA GLU A 554 -31.77 -11.18 14.92
C GLU A 554 -30.75 -10.15 14.43
N VAL A 555 -31.22 -8.94 14.05
CA VAL A 555 -30.31 -7.82 13.72
C VAL A 555 -29.31 -7.58 14.83
N LYS A 556 -29.76 -7.39 16.06
CA LYS A 556 -28.90 -7.04 17.19
C LYS A 556 -27.76 -8.06 17.37
N ASN A 557 -28.11 -9.35 17.40
CA ASN A 557 -27.12 -10.42 17.51
C ASN A 557 -26.14 -10.43 16.32
N TRP A 558 -26.65 -10.15 15.11
CA TRP A 558 -25.83 -10.13 13.90
C TRP A 558 -24.85 -8.93 13.89
N LEU A 559 -25.28 -7.76 14.37
CA LEU A 559 -24.42 -6.58 14.49
C LEU A 559 -23.29 -6.80 15.49
N ASP A 560 -23.58 -7.41 16.66
CA ASP A 560 -22.55 -7.79 17.63
C ASP A 560 -21.50 -8.73 17.04
N GLU A 561 -21.92 -9.71 16.22
CA GLU A 561 -20.98 -10.59 15.50
C GLU A 561 -20.20 -9.86 14.38
N ASN A 562 -20.81 -8.88 13.70
CA ASN A 562 -20.13 -8.07 12.70
C ASN A 562 -18.98 -7.27 13.32
N LEU A 563 -19.22 -6.61 14.46
CA LEU A 563 -18.18 -5.83 15.13
C LEU A 563 -17.02 -6.67 15.71
N LYS A 564 -17.22 -7.97 15.92
CA LYS A 564 -16.13 -8.90 16.25
C LYS A 564 -15.26 -9.21 15.03
N VAL A 565 -15.86 -9.26 13.84
CA VAL A 565 -15.13 -9.47 12.56
C VAL A 565 -14.40 -8.18 12.16
N ASP A 566 -15.09 -7.04 12.27
CA ASP A 566 -14.58 -5.73 11.85
C ASP A 566 -15.06 -4.63 12.80
N ALA A 567 -14.19 -4.17 13.70
CA ALA A 567 -14.51 -3.12 14.68
C ALA A 567 -14.82 -1.76 14.03
N PHE A 568 -14.49 -1.56 12.76
CA PHE A 568 -14.80 -0.37 11.97
C PHE A 568 -15.86 -0.66 10.89
N ASP A 569 -16.80 -1.56 11.17
CA ASP A 569 -17.96 -1.76 10.29
C ASP A 569 -18.99 -0.65 10.55
N TYR A 570 -18.86 0.45 9.80
CA TYR A 570 -19.72 1.63 9.95
C TYR A 570 -21.19 1.38 9.63
N ILE A 571 -21.51 0.39 8.78
CA ILE A 571 -22.89 -0.02 8.53
C ILE A 571 -23.49 -0.65 9.80
N SER A 572 -22.76 -1.55 10.45
CA SER A 572 -23.24 -2.13 11.71
C SER A 572 -23.41 -1.10 12.81
N LEU A 573 -22.50 -0.12 12.92
CA LEU A 573 -22.64 0.98 13.88
C LEU A 573 -23.85 1.87 13.57
N ALA A 574 -24.11 2.17 12.30
CA ALA A 574 -25.28 2.94 11.87
C ALA A 574 -26.58 2.17 12.11
N GLU A 575 -26.61 0.86 11.82
CA GLU A 575 -27.79 0.01 12.06
C GLU A 575 -28.12 -0.13 13.55
N PHE A 576 -27.14 -0.10 14.47
CA PHE A 576 -27.42 -0.01 15.90
C PHE A 576 -28.20 1.27 16.24
N ALA A 577 -27.86 2.40 15.60
CA ALA A 577 -28.62 3.65 15.79
C ALA A 577 -30.04 3.58 15.21
N GLU A 578 -30.27 2.78 14.17
CA GLU A 578 -31.61 2.64 13.56
C GLU A 578 -32.54 1.70 14.34
N ILE A 579 -32.03 0.75 15.11
CA ILE A 579 -32.82 -0.25 15.84
C ILE A 579 -32.91 0.00 17.35
N GLY A 580 -32.07 0.91 17.92
CA GLY A 580 -31.89 1.08 19.35
C GLY A 580 -32.66 2.25 19.94
N GLU A 581 -32.88 2.20 21.29
CA GLU A 581 -33.46 3.31 22.07
C GLU A 581 -32.44 4.45 22.30
N GLU A 582 -31.12 4.17 22.13
CA GLU A 582 -29.99 5.10 22.36
C GLU A 582 -29.37 5.61 21.04
N ARG A 583 -30.23 5.98 20.08
CA ARG A 583 -29.81 6.42 18.73
C ARG A 583 -28.70 7.47 18.77
N GLU A 584 -28.82 8.51 19.57
CA GLU A 584 -27.84 9.60 19.64
C GLU A 584 -26.48 9.11 20.13
N ALA A 585 -26.42 8.22 21.13
CA ALA A 585 -25.19 7.68 21.67
C ALA A 585 -24.45 6.79 20.62
N HIS A 586 -25.22 5.97 19.88
CA HIS A 586 -24.65 5.15 18.80
C HIS A 586 -24.10 6.00 17.65
N LEU A 587 -24.80 7.06 17.24
CA LEU A 587 -24.33 7.98 16.23
C LEU A 587 -23.09 8.77 16.71
N GLU A 588 -23.06 9.22 17.96
CA GLU A 588 -21.90 9.90 18.53
C GLU A 588 -20.67 8.99 18.54
N TYR A 589 -20.82 7.71 18.93
CA TYR A 589 -19.74 6.74 18.90
C TYR A 589 -19.25 6.47 17.48
N MET A 590 -20.14 6.26 16.52
CA MET A 590 -19.80 6.08 15.10
C MET A 590 -19.04 7.31 14.56
N ASN A 591 -19.55 8.52 14.81
CA ASN A 591 -18.93 9.76 14.34
C ASN A 591 -17.56 9.99 14.98
N CYS A 592 -17.36 9.60 16.24
CA CYS A 592 -16.07 9.61 16.92
C CYS A 592 -15.05 8.72 16.18
N LEU A 593 -15.43 7.50 15.83
CA LEU A 593 -14.57 6.58 15.07
C LEU A 593 -14.32 7.07 13.64
N MET A 594 -15.33 7.62 12.97
CA MET A 594 -15.20 8.18 11.61
C MET A 594 -14.38 9.48 11.56
N ARG A 595 -14.13 10.16 12.69
CA ARG A 595 -13.29 11.36 12.85
C ARG A 595 -13.67 12.52 11.92
N ASP A 596 -14.92 12.61 11.52
CA ASP A 596 -15.39 13.58 10.50
C ASP A 596 -14.58 13.50 9.18
N PHE A 597 -14.08 12.29 8.83
CA PHE A 597 -13.38 12.04 7.58
C PHE A 597 -14.38 11.68 6.49
N GLN A 598 -14.54 12.56 5.51
CA GLN A 598 -15.60 12.53 4.49
C GLN A 598 -15.72 11.19 3.73
N GLU A 599 -14.59 10.51 3.50
CA GLU A 599 -14.60 9.24 2.75
C GLU A 599 -15.27 8.09 3.52
N ASN A 600 -15.23 8.11 4.85
CA ASN A 600 -15.93 7.12 5.67
C ASN A 600 -17.45 7.25 5.51
N TYR A 601 -17.97 8.47 5.48
CA TYR A 601 -19.39 8.74 5.26
C TYR A 601 -19.84 8.41 3.84
N LEU A 602 -19.02 8.76 2.84
CA LEU A 602 -19.27 8.39 1.45
C LEU A 602 -19.35 6.88 1.25
N GLN A 603 -18.44 6.14 1.91
CA GLN A 603 -18.44 4.69 1.84
C GLN A 603 -19.70 4.08 2.46
N ALA A 604 -20.08 4.48 3.68
CA ALA A 604 -21.27 3.99 4.34
C ALA A 604 -22.55 4.35 3.56
N ALA A 605 -22.61 5.57 3.00
CA ALA A 605 -23.72 6.00 2.18
C ALA A 605 -23.87 5.19 0.87
N ARG A 606 -22.74 4.81 0.24
CA ARG A 606 -22.75 3.91 -0.94
C ARG A 606 -23.29 2.53 -0.57
N ASP A 607 -22.87 1.96 0.56
CA ASP A 607 -23.34 0.66 1.03
C ASP A 607 -24.87 0.66 1.27
N TYR A 608 -25.42 1.73 1.88
CA TYR A 608 -26.87 1.90 2.01
C TYR A 608 -27.58 2.05 0.66
N ALA A 609 -27.00 2.84 -0.24
CA ALA A 609 -27.60 3.07 -1.57
C ALA A 609 -27.60 1.82 -2.44
N GLU A 610 -26.58 0.96 -2.34
CA GLU A 610 -26.60 -0.38 -2.97
C GLU A 610 -27.75 -1.24 -2.46
N ALA A 611 -28.07 -1.16 -1.17
CA ALA A 611 -29.23 -1.84 -0.58
C ALA A 611 -30.58 -1.19 -0.93
N GLY A 612 -30.63 -0.17 -1.79
CA GLY A 612 -31.85 0.59 -2.13
C GLY A 612 -32.28 1.59 -1.07
N CYS A 613 -31.45 1.84 -0.03
CA CYS A 613 -31.76 2.68 1.12
C CYS A 613 -31.26 4.11 0.95
N SER A 614 -31.81 4.85 -0.05
CA SER A 614 -31.38 6.21 -0.38
C SER A 614 -31.61 7.22 0.74
N GLN A 615 -32.64 7.04 1.57
CA GLN A 615 -32.93 7.91 2.70
C GLN A 615 -31.85 7.79 3.79
N GLU A 616 -31.48 6.55 4.13
CA GLU A 616 -30.41 6.28 5.09
C GLU A 616 -29.05 6.76 4.54
N ALA A 617 -28.81 6.59 3.24
CA ALA A 617 -27.60 7.12 2.57
C ALA A 617 -27.48 8.64 2.74
N VAL A 618 -28.57 9.40 2.51
CA VAL A 618 -28.60 10.85 2.73
C VAL A 618 -28.36 11.19 4.21
N ALA A 619 -29.02 10.49 5.12
CA ALA A 619 -28.89 10.72 6.57
C ALA A 619 -27.46 10.51 7.08
N ILE A 620 -26.73 9.53 6.53
CA ILE A 620 -25.30 9.30 6.87
C ILE A 620 -24.43 10.44 6.31
N LEU A 621 -24.64 10.87 5.06
CA LEU A 621 -23.87 11.99 4.49
C LEU A 621 -24.05 13.28 5.33
N GLU A 622 -25.22 13.51 5.89
CA GLU A 622 -25.54 14.67 6.72
C GLU A 622 -24.85 14.67 8.09
N GLN A 623 -24.32 13.53 8.55
CA GLN A 623 -23.52 13.46 9.78
C GLN A 623 -22.11 14.08 9.59
N CYS A 624 -21.58 14.12 8.37
CA CYS A 624 -20.29 14.74 8.08
C CYS A 624 -20.41 16.27 8.06
N THR A 625 -19.55 16.95 8.82
CA THR A 625 -19.55 18.43 8.90
C THR A 625 -18.69 19.11 7.85
N LYS A 626 -17.90 18.33 7.08
CA LYS A 626 -16.96 18.84 6.07
C LYS A 626 -17.68 19.41 4.85
N GLU A 627 -17.20 20.55 4.39
CA GLU A 627 -17.57 21.11 3.10
C GLU A 627 -16.79 20.45 1.97
N TYR A 628 -17.23 19.26 1.56
CA TYR A 628 -16.55 18.45 0.55
C TYR A 628 -17.45 18.21 -0.66
N PRO A 629 -16.99 18.52 -1.89
CA PRO A 629 -17.84 18.50 -3.08
C PRO A 629 -18.55 17.16 -3.30
N MET A 630 -17.85 16.02 -3.16
CA MET A 630 -18.45 14.71 -3.44
C MET A 630 -19.55 14.35 -2.45
N LEU A 631 -19.53 14.82 -1.19
CA LEU A 631 -20.64 14.63 -0.26
C LEU A 631 -21.93 15.27 -0.81
N ALA A 632 -21.82 16.48 -1.36
CA ALA A 632 -22.96 17.18 -1.91
C ALA A 632 -23.43 16.58 -3.25
N TYR A 633 -22.52 16.12 -4.13
CA TYR A 633 -22.88 15.41 -5.36
C TYR A 633 -23.60 14.09 -5.06
N TYR A 634 -23.08 13.27 -4.17
CA TYR A 634 -23.74 12.02 -3.76
C TYR A 634 -25.11 12.28 -3.09
N LYS A 635 -25.19 13.29 -2.22
CA LYS A 635 -26.45 13.70 -1.62
C LYS A 635 -27.48 14.06 -2.70
N GLY A 636 -27.11 14.89 -3.67
CA GLY A 636 -27.99 15.27 -4.79
C GLY A 636 -28.45 14.05 -5.59
N TYR A 637 -27.54 13.14 -5.89
CA TYR A 637 -27.83 11.91 -6.63
C TYR A 637 -28.86 11.02 -5.90
N TYR A 638 -28.73 10.85 -4.58
CA TYR A 638 -29.67 10.05 -3.79
C TYR A 638 -31.03 10.76 -3.61
N LEU A 639 -31.06 12.09 -3.42
CA LEU A 639 -32.29 12.88 -3.38
C LEU A 639 -33.08 12.76 -4.69
N LYS A 640 -32.39 12.77 -5.84
CA LYS A 640 -33.04 12.52 -7.14
C LYS A 640 -33.68 11.14 -7.20
N LYS A 641 -33.01 10.09 -6.72
CA LYS A 641 -33.57 8.73 -6.65
C LYS A 641 -34.83 8.66 -5.78
N MET A 642 -34.94 9.53 -4.77
CA MET A 642 -36.14 9.67 -3.94
C MET A 642 -37.22 10.54 -4.57
N GLY A 643 -36.97 11.15 -5.73
CA GLY A 643 -37.88 12.04 -6.41
C GLY A 643 -37.83 13.50 -5.94
N GLU A 644 -36.90 13.86 -5.06
CA GLU A 644 -36.73 15.19 -4.45
C GLU A 644 -35.87 16.08 -5.35
N THR A 645 -36.44 16.50 -6.50
CA THR A 645 -35.71 17.21 -7.55
C THR A 645 -35.19 18.59 -7.11
N GLU A 646 -35.95 19.35 -6.33
CA GLU A 646 -35.53 20.69 -5.85
C GLU A 646 -34.33 20.58 -4.93
N ALA A 647 -34.41 19.69 -3.92
CA ALA A 647 -33.31 19.44 -2.98
C ALA A 647 -32.07 18.86 -3.68
N CYS A 648 -32.26 18.05 -4.73
CA CYS A 648 -31.19 17.57 -5.59
C CYS A 648 -30.42 18.72 -6.25
N MET A 649 -31.17 19.68 -6.87
CA MET A 649 -30.55 20.82 -7.51
C MET A 649 -29.82 21.74 -6.53
N GLU A 650 -30.37 21.95 -5.33
CA GLU A 650 -29.70 22.70 -4.26
C GLU A 650 -28.38 22.03 -3.84
N ALA A 651 -28.39 20.71 -3.69
CA ALA A 651 -27.19 19.94 -3.35
C ALA A 651 -26.09 20.07 -4.45
N TYR A 652 -26.47 19.97 -5.72
CA TYR A 652 -25.52 20.14 -6.83
C TYR A 652 -24.97 21.57 -6.91
N GLN A 653 -25.80 22.58 -6.70
CA GLN A 653 -25.36 23.97 -6.65
C GLN A 653 -24.40 24.23 -5.47
N LYS A 654 -24.64 23.57 -4.34
CA LYS A 654 -23.77 23.65 -3.17
C LYS A 654 -22.40 23.01 -3.44
N ALA A 655 -22.37 21.86 -4.13
CA ALA A 655 -21.15 21.20 -4.55
C ALA A 655 -20.26 22.13 -5.42
N GLU A 656 -20.86 22.92 -6.31
CA GLU A 656 -20.15 23.90 -7.14
C GLU A 656 -19.55 25.06 -6.34
N GLN A 657 -20.05 25.35 -5.13
CA GLN A 657 -19.52 26.41 -4.27
C GLN A 657 -18.32 25.96 -3.43
N TYR A 658 -18.21 24.67 -3.13
CA TYR A 658 -17.15 24.13 -2.31
C TYR A 658 -15.79 24.21 -2.99
N SER A 659 -14.70 24.28 -2.19
CA SER A 659 -13.34 24.27 -2.70
C SER A 659 -13.04 22.97 -3.46
N PRO A 660 -12.45 23.05 -4.67
CA PRO A 660 -12.04 21.87 -5.40
C PRO A 660 -10.72 21.26 -4.89
N LEU A 661 -10.02 21.93 -3.97
CA LEU A 661 -8.75 21.46 -3.44
C LEU A 661 -8.93 20.15 -2.66
N TYR A 662 -7.99 19.22 -2.88
CA TYR A 662 -7.98 17.90 -2.23
C TYR A 662 -9.21 17.02 -2.51
N CYS A 663 -9.96 17.29 -3.58
CA CYS A 663 -11.08 16.48 -4.02
C CYS A 663 -10.70 15.69 -5.28
N PHE A 664 -10.58 14.35 -5.13
CA PHE A 664 -10.07 13.44 -6.17
C PHE A 664 -11.03 12.26 -6.38
N PRO A 665 -12.16 12.44 -7.05
CA PRO A 665 -13.06 11.34 -7.38
C PRO A 665 -12.34 10.32 -8.26
N ASN A 666 -12.50 9.03 -7.95
CA ASN A 666 -11.78 7.95 -8.64
C ASN A 666 -12.54 6.61 -8.65
N LYS A 667 -13.72 6.55 -8.01
CA LYS A 667 -14.57 5.36 -8.01
C LYS A 667 -15.34 5.29 -9.34
N LEU A 668 -15.71 4.07 -9.75
CA LEU A 668 -16.55 3.91 -10.94
C LEU A 668 -17.95 4.50 -10.74
N GLU A 669 -18.46 4.46 -9.51
CA GLU A 669 -19.73 5.08 -9.11
C GLU A 669 -19.70 6.61 -9.23
N ASP A 670 -18.55 7.24 -9.02
CA ASP A 670 -18.38 8.69 -9.19
C ASP A 670 -18.72 9.13 -10.62
N ILE A 671 -18.49 8.25 -11.62
CA ILE A 671 -18.88 8.53 -13.02
C ILE A 671 -20.38 8.79 -13.11
N MET A 672 -21.21 7.89 -12.56
CA MET A 672 -22.67 8.00 -12.62
C MET A 672 -23.17 9.23 -11.86
N VAL A 673 -22.58 9.52 -10.71
CA VAL A 673 -22.95 10.68 -9.89
C VAL A 673 -22.62 11.99 -10.59
N LEU A 674 -21.43 12.10 -11.17
CA LEU A 674 -20.99 13.32 -11.86
C LEU A 674 -21.69 13.49 -13.23
N GLU A 675 -21.92 12.41 -13.98
CA GLU A 675 -22.72 12.48 -15.23
C GLU A 675 -24.16 12.91 -14.93
N ASP A 676 -24.76 12.44 -13.84
CA ASP A 676 -26.08 12.89 -13.40
C ASP A 676 -26.09 14.37 -13.02
N ALA A 677 -25.10 14.82 -12.24
CA ALA A 677 -24.96 16.22 -11.87
C ALA A 677 -24.82 17.13 -13.09
N ILE A 678 -24.03 16.73 -14.10
CA ILE A 678 -23.88 17.43 -15.40
C ILE A 678 -25.23 17.48 -16.13
N SER A 679 -25.97 16.37 -16.15
CA SER A 679 -27.26 16.30 -16.87
C SER A 679 -28.32 17.23 -16.26
N MET A 680 -28.31 17.35 -14.92
CA MET A 680 -29.28 18.18 -14.17
C MET A 680 -28.82 19.64 -14.07
N ASN A 681 -27.53 19.91 -13.89
CA ASN A 681 -26.95 21.24 -13.75
C ASN A 681 -25.84 21.46 -14.79
N GLY A 682 -26.22 21.57 -16.06
CA GLY A 682 -25.26 21.75 -17.17
C GLY A 682 -24.42 23.02 -17.14
N LYS A 683 -24.58 23.87 -16.12
CA LYS A 683 -23.79 25.09 -15.87
C LYS A 683 -22.73 24.90 -14.76
N GLY A 684 -22.66 23.73 -14.14
CA GLY A 684 -21.69 23.38 -13.10
C GLY A 684 -20.34 23.09 -13.71
N ALA A 685 -19.37 24.01 -13.64
CA ALA A 685 -18.03 23.83 -14.19
C ALA A 685 -17.22 22.74 -13.48
N LYS A 686 -17.40 22.61 -12.14
CA LYS A 686 -16.62 21.68 -11.33
C LYS A 686 -16.97 20.21 -11.55
N ALA A 687 -18.25 19.90 -11.84
CA ALA A 687 -18.64 18.51 -12.18
C ALA A 687 -17.89 18.02 -13.44
N TYR A 688 -17.76 18.86 -14.48
CA TYR A 688 -16.94 18.57 -15.66
C TYR A 688 -15.47 18.40 -15.33
N TYR A 689 -14.92 19.26 -14.47
CA TYR A 689 -13.53 19.17 -14.00
C TYR A 689 -13.24 17.84 -13.29
N TYR A 690 -14.08 17.46 -12.34
CA TYR A 690 -13.90 16.21 -11.60
C TYR A 690 -14.03 14.97 -12.48
N LEU A 691 -15.02 14.97 -13.36
CA LEU A 691 -15.22 13.86 -14.30
C LEU A 691 -14.05 13.76 -15.30
N GLY A 692 -13.51 14.90 -15.75
CA GLY A 692 -12.30 14.97 -16.56
C GLY A 692 -11.08 14.38 -15.85
N ASN A 693 -10.88 14.71 -14.56
CA ASN A 693 -9.79 14.14 -13.75
C ASN A 693 -9.92 12.61 -13.64
N LEU A 694 -11.14 12.12 -13.39
CA LEU A 694 -11.41 10.69 -13.28
C LEU A 694 -11.12 9.98 -14.61
N TYR A 695 -11.61 10.48 -15.74
CA TYR A 695 -11.32 9.84 -17.03
C TYR A 695 -9.86 9.92 -17.45
N TYR A 696 -9.13 10.98 -17.05
CA TYR A 696 -7.68 11.05 -17.29
C TYR A 696 -6.92 9.98 -16.49
N ASP A 697 -7.30 9.77 -15.22
CA ASP A 697 -6.79 8.66 -14.39
C ASP A 697 -7.10 7.29 -15.03
N LYS A 698 -8.28 7.14 -15.62
CA LYS A 698 -8.72 5.92 -16.31
C LYS A 698 -8.17 5.80 -17.76
N LEU A 699 -7.22 6.64 -18.15
CA LEU A 699 -6.55 6.67 -19.46
C LEU A 699 -7.47 6.98 -20.66
N ALA A 700 -8.67 7.51 -20.43
CA ALA A 700 -9.59 8.01 -21.46
C ALA A 700 -9.29 9.49 -21.76
N PHE A 701 -8.11 9.76 -22.34
CA PHE A 701 -7.52 11.08 -22.44
C PHE A 701 -8.33 12.05 -23.30
N GLU A 702 -8.91 11.60 -24.40
CA GLU A 702 -9.74 12.41 -25.31
C GLU A 702 -10.98 12.89 -24.54
N LYS A 703 -11.71 11.98 -23.91
CA LYS A 703 -12.90 12.30 -23.11
C LYS A 703 -12.57 13.24 -21.94
N ALA A 704 -11.44 13.03 -21.29
CA ALA A 704 -10.97 13.90 -20.22
C ALA A 704 -10.72 15.33 -20.73
N THR A 705 -10.06 15.47 -21.87
CA THR A 705 -9.77 16.78 -22.47
C THR A 705 -11.04 17.52 -22.84
N GLU A 706 -12.01 16.88 -23.53
CA GLU A 706 -13.32 17.46 -23.86
C GLU A 706 -14.06 17.96 -22.61
N LEU A 707 -14.01 17.21 -21.50
CA LEU A 707 -14.65 17.62 -20.26
C LEU A 707 -13.95 18.83 -19.62
N TRP A 708 -12.62 18.88 -19.63
CA TRP A 708 -11.88 20.04 -19.14
C TRP A 708 -12.07 21.27 -20.01
N GLU A 709 -12.11 21.14 -21.36
CA GLU A 709 -12.47 22.22 -22.26
C GLU A 709 -13.86 22.78 -21.92
N LYS A 710 -14.82 21.88 -21.62
CA LYS A 710 -16.16 22.28 -21.20
C LYS A 710 -16.18 22.99 -19.85
N SER A 711 -15.35 22.52 -18.89
CA SER A 711 -15.18 23.17 -17.58
C SER A 711 -14.68 24.62 -17.76
N VAL A 712 -13.65 24.83 -18.58
CA VAL A 712 -13.06 26.16 -18.86
C VAL A 712 -14.06 27.09 -19.60
N GLU A 713 -14.87 26.55 -20.54
CA GLU A 713 -15.93 27.32 -21.19
C GLU A 713 -16.95 27.90 -20.17
N LEU A 714 -17.19 27.19 -19.06
CA LEU A 714 -18.13 27.59 -18.02
C LEU A 714 -17.51 28.47 -16.95
N ASP A 715 -16.25 28.18 -16.56
CA ASP A 715 -15.46 28.96 -15.61
C ASP A 715 -13.97 28.96 -15.99
N ASP A 716 -13.49 30.07 -16.52
CA ASP A 716 -12.14 30.32 -17.01
C ASP A 716 -11.14 30.74 -15.89
N ASN A 717 -11.56 30.71 -14.60
CA ASN A 717 -10.77 31.27 -13.50
C ASN A 717 -10.14 30.20 -12.60
N TYR A 718 -10.18 28.93 -12.97
CA TYR A 718 -9.61 27.86 -12.15
C TYR A 718 -8.27 27.38 -12.73
N PRO A 719 -7.11 27.71 -12.09
CA PRO A 719 -5.78 27.47 -12.64
C PRO A 719 -5.47 25.99 -12.89
N THR A 720 -5.98 25.07 -12.05
CA THR A 720 -5.67 23.64 -12.17
C THR A 720 -6.26 23.02 -13.43
N VAL A 721 -7.42 23.47 -13.91
CA VAL A 721 -8.02 22.96 -15.17
C VAL A 721 -7.12 23.32 -16.35
N HIS A 722 -6.64 24.57 -16.41
CA HIS A 722 -5.71 25.03 -17.44
C HIS A 722 -4.42 24.24 -17.44
N ARG A 723 -3.83 23.99 -16.24
CA ARG A 723 -2.68 23.14 -16.11
C ARG A 723 -2.93 21.71 -16.62
N ASN A 724 -4.07 21.11 -16.28
CA ASN A 724 -4.45 19.78 -16.75
C ASN A 724 -4.63 19.72 -18.26
N LEU A 725 -5.28 20.72 -18.87
CA LEU A 725 -5.39 20.88 -20.33
C LEU A 725 -4.01 20.97 -20.99
N ALA A 726 -3.10 21.78 -20.43
CA ALA A 726 -1.75 21.91 -20.96
C ALA A 726 -1.02 20.57 -21.00
N LEU A 727 -1.12 19.78 -19.94
CA LEU A 727 -0.53 18.44 -19.90
C LEU A 727 -1.15 17.49 -20.94
N ALA A 728 -2.47 17.54 -21.13
CA ALA A 728 -3.14 16.73 -22.14
C ALA A 728 -2.76 17.15 -23.56
N TYR A 729 -2.76 18.45 -23.88
CA TYR A 729 -2.38 18.95 -25.18
C TYR A 729 -0.94 18.60 -25.55
N TYR A 730 0.00 18.77 -24.58
CA TYR A 730 1.41 18.43 -24.82
C TYR A 730 1.63 16.92 -24.96
N ASN A 731 1.18 16.14 -23.98
CA ASN A 731 1.56 14.72 -23.86
C ASN A 731 0.69 13.78 -24.71
N LYS A 732 -0.54 14.15 -25.04
CA LYS A 732 -1.51 13.26 -25.70
C LYS A 732 -1.93 13.75 -27.08
N GLN A 733 -2.04 15.05 -27.28
CA GLN A 733 -2.43 15.62 -28.58
C GLN A 733 -1.25 16.17 -29.41
N ASN A 734 -0.05 16.21 -28.81
CA ASN A 734 1.16 16.76 -29.42
C ASN A 734 1.00 18.19 -29.95
N ASP A 735 0.24 19.03 -29.19
CA ASP A 735 0.04 20.44 -29.48
C ASP A 735 0.75 21.33 -28.43
N PRO A 736 2.06 21.58 -28.61
CA PRO A 736 2.84 22.35 -27.66
C PRO A 736 2.47 23.84 -27.58
N GLN A 737 1.80 24.38 -28.60
CA GLN A 737 1.40 25.80 -28.61
C GLN A 737 0.14 26.03 -27.79
N LYS A 738 -0.85 25.12 -27.87
CA LYS A 738 -1.99 25.13 -26.96
C LYS A 738 -1.54 24.87 -25.53
N ALA A 739 -0.66 23.90 -25.32
CA ALA A 739 -0.11 23.61 -24.01
C ALA A 739 0.56 24.83 -23.37
N LYS A 740 1.32 25.60 -24.17
CA LYS A 740 1.96 26.83 -23.71
C LYS A 740 0.93 27.87 -23.28
N ALA A 741 -0.08 28.12 -24.10
CA ALA A 741 -1.12 29.11 -23.80
C ALA A 741 -1.87 28.76 -22.50
N GLU A 742 -2.18 27.47 -22.28
CA GLU A 742 -2.88 27.01 -21.09
C GLU A 742 -1.99 27.09 -19.81
N LEU A 743 -0.69 26.77 -19.90
CA LEU A 743 0.23 26.94 -18.75
C LEU A 743 0.47 28.41 -18.41
N GLU A 744 0.59 29.29 -19.43
CA GLU A 744 0.69 30.74 -19.21
C GLU A 744 -0.57 31.28 -18.51
N LYS A 745 -1.75 30.80 -18.91
CA LYS A 745 -3.03 31.16 -18.26
C LYS A 745 -3.08 30.60 -16.82
N ALA A 746 -2.71 29.33 -16.62
CA ALA A 746 -2.68 28.72 -15.28
C ALA A 746 -1.80 29.52 -14.32
N PHE A 747 -0.59 29.89 -14.76
CA PHE A 747 0.33 30.67 -13.95
C PHE A 747 -0.16 32.11 -13.72
N ALA A 748 -0.76 32.74 -14.71
CA ALA A 748 -1.33 34.09 -14.54
C ALA A 748 -2.52 34.13 -13.56
N LEU A 749 -3.25 33.03 -13.39
CA LEU A 749 -4.32 32.89 -12.40
C LEU A 749 -3.80 32.64 -10.98
N ASP A 750 -2.63 32.02 -10.85
CA ASP A 750 -1.96 31.77 -9.57
C ASP A 750 -0.43 31.87 -9.74
N GLU A 751 0.09 33.09 -9.61
CA GLU A 751 1.53 33.36 -9.70
C GLU A 751 2.34 32.85 -8.49
N THR A 752 1.69 32.26 -7.49
CA THR A 752 2.35 31.67 -6.33
C THR A 752 2.68 30.18 -6.48
N ASP A 753 2.16 29.54 -7.53
CA ASP A 753 2.39 28.11 -7.78
C ASP A 753 3.76 27.86 -8.45
N ALA A 754 4.78 27.60 -7.64
CA ALA A 754 6.13 27.28 -8.10
C ALA A 754 6.20 26.00 -8.96
N ARG A 755 5.25 25.07 -8.84
CA ARG A 755 5.17 23.88 -9.69
C ARG A 755 4.73 24.23 -11.11
N VAL A 756 3.66 25.01 -11.23
CA VAL A 756 3.19 25.49 -12.54
C VAL A 756 4.28 26.34 -13.20
N PHE A 757 4.97 27.18 -12.45
CA PHE A 757 6.11 27.95 -12.94
C PHE A 757 7.21 27.04 -13.53
N LEU A 758 7.60 25.99 -12.81
CA LEU A 758 8.60 25.03 -13.31
C LEU A 758 8.14 24.31 -14.57
N GLU A 759 6.88 23.84 -14.60
CA GLU A 759 6.30 23.13 -15.76
C GLU A 759 6.28 24.03 -16.99
N LEU A 760 5.94 25.32 -16.82
CA LEU A 760 5.96 26.33 -17.86
C LEU A 760 7.40 26.59 -18.37
N ASP A 761 8.36 26.72 -17.46
CA ASP A 761 9.76 26.91 -17.83
C ASP A 761 10.33 25.70 -18.57
N GLN A 762 10.01 24.47 -18.15
CA GLN A 762 10.42 23.27 -18.87
C GLN A 762 9.79 23.21 -20.29
N LEU A 763 8.56 23.70 -20.44
CA LEU A 763 7.95 23.82 -21.76
C LEU A 763 8.64 24.89 -22.60
N TYR A 764 8.96 26.05 -22.05
CA TYR A 764 9.77 27.10 -22.74
C TYR A 764 11.11 26.57 -23.22
N LYS A 765 11.82 25.81 -22.38
CA LYS A 765 13.07 25.13 -22.72
C LYS A 765 12.93 24.21 -23.94
N LYS A 766 11.86 23.40 -23.97
CA LYS A 766 11.55 22.49 -25.09
C LYS A 766 11.14 23.23 -26.37
N LEU A 767 10.51 24.40 -26.24
CA LEU A 767 10.15 25.28 -27.36
C LEU A 767 11.30 26.18 -27.84
N GLY A 768 12.48 26.11 -27.24
CA GLY A 768 13.66 26.85 -27.67
C GLY A 768 13.64 28.34 -27.26
N VAL A 769 12.90 28.70 -26.23
CA VAL A 769 12.94 30.06 -25.65
C VAL A 769 14.35 30.33 -25.14
N SER A 770 14.90 31.53 -25.41
CA SER A 770 16.28 31.87 -25.06
C SER A 770 16.56 31.82 -23.56
N PHE A 771 17.82 31.53 -23.21
CA PHE A 771 18.23 31.48 -21.81
C PHE A 771 18.05 32.82 -21.12
N GLU A 772 18.26 33.93 -21.83
CA GLU A 772 18.08 35.31 -21.33
C GLU A 772 16.63 35.60 -20.99
N GLU A 773 15.69 35.15 -21.84
CA GLU A 773 14.27 35.37 -21.63
C GLU A 773 13.77 34.50 -20.46
N ARG A 774 14.18 33.24 -20.41
CA ARG A 774 13.89 32.35 -19.30
C ARG A 774 14.46 32.91 -17.98
N LEU A 775 15.73 33.35 -17.95
CA LEU A 775 16.33 33.95 -16.77
C LEU A 775 15.57 35.21 -16.30
N LYS A 776 15.12 36.06 -17.23
CA LYS A 776 14.30 37.23 -16.88
C LYS A 776 12.98 36.85 -16.19
N ASN A 777 12.36 35.71 -16.57
CA ASN A 777 11.15 35.20 -15.89
C ASN A 777 11.48 34.76 -14.46
N TYR A 778 12.62 34.08 -14.25
CA TYR A 778 13.06 33.72 -12.91
C TYR A 778 13.31 34.94 -12.02
N GLU A 779 14.00 35.96 -12.56
CA GLU A 779 14.30 37.20 -11.83
C GLU A 779 13.07 38.01 -11.41
N LYS A 780 11.90 37.77 -12.05
CA LYS A 780 10.62 38.39 -11.64
C LYS A 780 9.92 37.68 -10.49
N HIS A 781 10.20 36.40 -10.29
CA HIS A 781 9.48 35.51 -9.37
C HIS A 781 10.42 34.87 -8.33
N LEU A 782 11.39 35.62 -7.84
CA LEU A 782 12.41 35.15 -6.87
C LEU A 782 11.80 34.67 -5.55
N ASP A 783 10.65 35.20 -5.17
CA ASP A 783 9.88 34.85 -3.99
C ASP A 783 9.42 33.38 -3.98
N ILE A 784 8.97 32.88 -5.14
CA ILE A 784 8.52 31.48 -5.25
C ILE A 784 9.64 30.50 -5.62
N ILE A 785 10.75 30.97 -6.18
CA ILE A 785 11.88 30.13 -6.59
C ILE A 785 12.59 29.54 -5.37
N SER A 786 12.68 30.28 -4.27
CA SER A 786 13.34 29.84 -3.04
C SER A 786 12.62 28.68 -2.34
N ASP A 787 11.34 28.47 -2.63
CA ASP A 787 10.53 27.46 -1.96
C ASP A 787 10.72 26.04 -2.52
N ARG A 788 11.32 25.95 -3.74
CA ARG A 788 11.52 24.67 -4.43
C ARG A 788 12.94 24.53 -4.94
N ASP A 789 13.64 23.52 -4.45
CA ASP A 789 15.04 23.26 -4.78
C ASP A 789 15.28 22.88 -6.26
N ASP A 790 14.32 22.23 -6.90
CA ASP A 790 14.38 21.91 -8.34
C ASP A 790 14.26 23.18 -9.21
N VAL A 791 13.43 24.14 -8.81
CA VAL A 791 13.30 25.45 -9.46
C VAL A 791 14.57 26.27 -9.24
N MET A 792 15.08 26.32 -8.02
CA MET A 792 16.34 26.99 -7.67
C MET A 792 17.52 26.43 -8.47
N LEU A 793 17.56 25.11 -8.67
CA LEU A 793 18.62 24.46 -9.46
C LEU A 793 18.56 24.84 -10.94
N GLU A 794 17.38 24.97 -11.54
CA GLU A 794 17.23 25.46 -12.92
C GLU A 794 17.68 26.94 -13.03
N TYR A 795 17.38 27.75 -12.01
CA TYR A 795 17.85 29.16 -11.95
C TYR A 795 19.38 29.24 -11.97
N VAL A 796 20.04 28.45 -11.12
CA VAL A 796 21.52 28.32 -11.11
C VAL A 796 22.03 27.82 -12.47
N THR A 797 21.35 26.85 -13.05
CA THR A 797 21.72 26.28 -14.37
C THR A 797 21.68 27.35 -15.45
N LEU A 798 20.69 28.25 -15.45
CA LEU A 798 20.59 29.36 -16.40
C LEU A 798 21.75 30.37 -16.21
N TYR A 799 22.15 30.65 -14.97
CA TYR A 799 23.34 31.47 -14.74
C TYR A 799 24.60 30.84 -15.34
N ASN A 800 24.85 29.58 -15.12
CA ASN A 800 26.00 28.86 -15.70
C ASN A 800 25.95 28.84 -17.24
N LEU A 801 24.79 28.58 -17.87
CA LEU A 801 24.63 28.57 -19.31
C LEU A 801 24.86 29.97 -19.95
N LEU A 802 24.63 31.03 -19.19
CA LEU A 802 24.84 32.43 -19.65
C LEU A 802 26.21 32.98 -19.26
N GLY A 803 27.12 32.15 -18.74
CA GLY A 803 28.46 32.56 -18.32
C GLY A 803 28.49 33.52 -17.09
N LYS A 804 27.41 33.52 -16.29
CA LYS A 804 27.32 34.32 -15.06
C LYS A 804 27.75 33.49 -13.84
N PHE A 805 28.97 32.97 -13.88
CA PHE A 805 29.43 31.92 -12.96
C PHE A 805 29.52 32.40 -11.50
N GLU A 806 29.90 33.63 -11.24
CA GLU A 806 29.95 34.22 -9.89
C GLU A 806 28.55 34.24 -9.28
N LYS A 807 27.50 34.62 -10.05
CA LYS A 807 26.13 34.60 -9.56
C LYS A 807 25.61 33.18 -9.31
N ALA A 808 25.98 32.24 -10.19
CA ALA A 808 25.66 30.84 -9.98
C ALA A 808 26.27 30.32 -8.67
N TYR A 809 27.54 30.61 -8.44
CA TYR A 809 28.25 30.23 -7.22
C TYR A 809 27.63 30.85 -5.95
N GLU A 810 27.42 32.19 -5.96
CA GLU A 810 26.79 32.89 -4.85
C GLU A 810 25.40 32.35 -4.52
N THR A 811 24.59 32.06 -5.54
CA THR A 811 23.24 31.49 -5.36
C THR A 811 23.31 30.12 -4.70
N ILE A 812 24.21 29.24 -5.14
CA ILE A 812 24.39 27.91 -4.54
C ILE A 812 24.84 28.03 -3.08
N MET A 813 25.81 28.90 -2.79
CA MET A 813 26.37 29.04 -1.45
C MET A 813 25.43 29.69 -0.44
N ASN A 814 24.46 30.48 -0.91
CA ASN A 814 23.45 31.13 -0.07
C ASN A 814 22.14 30.38 0.08
N HIS A 815 21.97 29.23 -0.63
CA HIS A 815 20.78 28.43 -0.57
C HIS A 815 21.07 27.06 0.07
N THR A 816 20.19 26.58 0.95
CA THR A 816 20.29 25.26 1.55
C THR A 816 19.42 24.28 0.76
N PHE A 817 20.07 23.51 -0.10
CA PHE A 817 19.39 22.48 -0.87
C PHE A 817 19.08 21.25 -0.01
N ARG A 818 17.86 20.77 -0.13
CA ARG A 818 17.44 19.48 0.42
C ARG A 818 17.66 18.38 -0.61
N PRO A 819 18.10 17.18 -0.22
CA PRO A 819 18.21 16.08 -1.15
C PRO A 819 16.80 15.62 -1.60
N TRP A 820 16.68 15.21 -2.87
CA TRP A 820 15.51 14.50 -3.37
C TRP A 820 15.98 13.34 -4.25
N GLU A 821 15.19 12.28 -4.30
CA GLU A 821 15.53 11.09 -5.09
C GLU A 821 15.61 11.43 -6.58
N GLY A 822 16.70 11.02 -7.25
CA GLY A 822 16.99 11.38 -8.64
C GLY A 822 17.71 12.70 -8.83
N ALA A 823 18.10 13.38 -7.74
CA ALA A 823 18.88 14.64 -7.79
C ALA A 823 20.38 14.43 -7.54
N GLU A 824 20.81 13.18 -7.39
CA GLU A 824 22.19 12.83 -7.08
C GLU A 824 23.17 13.46 -8.09
N GLY A 825 24.10 14.24 -7.57
CA GLY A 825 25.11 14.89 -8.36
C GLY A 825 24.66 16.13 -9.17
N ARG A 826 23.38 16.45 -9.27
CA ARG A 826 22.91 17.62 -10.05
C ARG A 826 23.39 18.94 -9.46
N ILE A 827 23.23 19.13 -8.16
CA ILE A 827 23.65 20.35 -7.46
C ILE A 827 25.19 20.46 -7.51
N SER A 828 25.90 19.39 -7.16
CA SER A 828 27.37 19.36 -7.20
C SER A 828 27.93 19.59 -8.59
N THR A 829 27.23 19.16 -9.64
CA THR A 829 27.60 19.42 -11.03
C THR A 829 27.53 20.92 -11.34
N GLN A 830 26.43 21.59 -10.98
CA GLN A 830 26.31 23.05 -11.20
C GLN A 830 27.31 23.83 -10.38
N TYR A 831 27.58 23.42 -9.14
CA TYR A 831 28.65 24.00 -8.31
C TYR A 831 30.02 23.86 -8.97
N LYS A 832 30.37 22.68 -9.46
CA LYS A 832 31.65 22.42 -10.14
C LYS A 832 31.80 23.23 -11.41
N VAL A 833 30.74 23.36 -12.23
CA VAL A 833 30.74 24.19 -13.43
C VAL A 833 31.03 25.66 -13.05
N ALA A 834 30.30 26.21 -12.12
CA ALA A 834 30.55 27.60 -11.66
C ALA A 834 31.99 27.78 -11.18
N LEU A 835 32.50 26.90 -10.31
CA LEU A 835 33.82 27.00 -9.71
C LEU A 835 34.99 26.87 -10.73
N VAL A 836 34.84 25.99 -11.75
CA VAL A 836 35.88 25.75 -12.75
C VAL A 836 35.95 26.88 -13.74
N GLU A 837 34.84 27.49 -14.08
CA GLU A 837 34.74 28.55 -15.09
C GLU A 837 34.98 29.95 -14.52
N MET A 838 34.91 30.15 -13.18
CA MET A 838 35.33 31.35 -12.47
C MET A 838 36.88 31.50 -12.48
#